data_41c1768fe4a975eeec8ce7f5249d4266
#
_entry.id   41c1768fe4a975eeec8ce7f5249d4266
#
_cell.length_a   1.000
_cell.length_b   1.000
_cell.length_c   1.000
_cell.angle_alpha   90.00
_cell.angle_beta   90.00
_cell.angle_gamma   90.00
#
_symmetry.space_group_name_H-M   'P 1'
#
loop_
_entity.id
_entity.type
_entity.pdbx_description
1 polymer ?
#
loop_
_entity_poly.entity_id
_entity_poly.type
_entity_poly.pdbx_seq_one_letter_code
_entity_poly.pdbx_strand_id
1 'polypeptide(L)'
;MKGAKKHFSRALTLLLSVLIMLQTVTVPAFAAENTTENVEVATNDASTEEESTFNLINADVQIDDEYGNEADYISEVQIPDLEQISEETLVENGVSIHSDYPGDAMVYLTQRWLNQEYGDVPGFGYVTEDGRTGWDTVYGLTRALQVELGIADLADNFGPTTERLYSQNLLRRQDGVTNRKFAILQGALWCKGYNPGYNLSETEDGTVVFNGVFDADVEKAIIELKEDAGLINPDGVVTVNIMKALMSMDSFKLLSSYGGTAAVREMQQKLNRKYEAYTGITPCDGVYGRNTNRALIYALQAEEGMPTDVANAIFGVTTRLCCPEIPYARNSSSARRYPGTSSGSYYSAAQITSITELLQFALLVNGYNVGAIDGEYGPATKQDLYDFQAKMKITPTGYADKTTWLSLFVSCGDTSRSALAADCATQLTAAKAKTLYDNGYRYIGRYLTGNSKKITRTEAQIIFDAGLKFFPIYQSSANYLEYFTPQQGADDAQKAKKAATELGLPENTIIYFAVDFDCLDYQITNNVIPYFERVHNEMADSGYRVGIYGTRNACMRVSNLGYAYSSFVGDMSTGFSGNLGFKMPSSWAFDQFVTTTIGSGNGEIEIDKDGYSGYDPAVSRLNAISSEPSPDDLFIGNAASDKIVGPTLDILGYQFPLFEFDIGLESKDLAKMNVEYDPEKETFEVLIGFNEGSFSSETTGGSTKT
;
A
#
# COMPACT_ATOMS: atom_id res chain seq x y z
N MET A 1 -25.42 36.31 3.44
CA MET A 1 -24.17 37.08 3.61
C MET A 1 -23.46 36.94 4.97
N LYS A 2 -23.98 36.19 5.97
CA LYS A 2 -23.26 35.94 7.25
C LYS A 2 -22.40 34.68 7.30
N GLY A 3 -22.55 33.78 6.35
CA GLY A 3 -21.75 32.53 6.27
C GLY A 3 -20.38 32.69 5.60
N ALA A 4 -20.27 33.50 4.57
CA ALA A 4 -19.04 33.68 3.80
C ALA A 4 -17.89 34.39 4.58
N LYS A 5 -18.23 35.26 5.55
CA LYS A 5 -17.21 35.92 6.38
C LYS A 5 -16.50 35.00 7.40
N LYS A 6 -17.12 33.86 7.76
CA LYS A 6 -16.54 32.94 8.75
C LYS A 6 -15.50 31.98 8.14
N HIS A 7 -15.62 31.69 6.84
CA HIS A 7 -14.63 30.84 6.13
C HIS A 7 -13.41 31.67 5.68
N PHE A 8 -13.59 32.92 5.31
CA PHE A 8 -12.50 33.80 4.94
C PHE A 8 -11.55 34.11 6.12
N SER A 9 -12.11 34.26 7.34
CA SER A 9 -11.31 34.47 8.55
C SER A 9 -10.47 33.26 8.94
N ARG A 10 -10.95 32.02 8.71
CA ARG A 10 -10.19 30.79 9.02
C ARG A 10 -9.06 30.52 8.01
N ALA A 11 -9.27 30.81 6.72
CA ALA A 11 -8.22 30.68 5.71
C ALA A 11 -7.10 31.71 5.92
N LEU A 12 -7.44 32.93 6.31
CA LEU A 12 -6.44 33.97 6.60
C LEU A 12 -5.63 33.68 7.86
N THR A 13 -6.23 33.07 8.88
CA THR A 13 -5.53 32.66 10.12
C THR A 13 -4.58 31.48 9.88
N LEU A 14 -4.93 30.54 8.99
CA LEU A 14 -4.03 29.44 8.60
C LEU A 14 -2.84 29.96 7.77
N LEU A 15 -3.07 30.90 6.86
CA LEU A 15 -2.00 31.51 6.05
C LEU A 15 -1.01 32.31 6.91
N LEU A 16 -1.48 33.03 7.93
CA LEU A 16 -0.61 33.73 8.87
C LEU A 16 0.20 32.77 9.76
N SER A 17 -0.36 31.64 10.15
CA SER A 17 0.36 30.63 10.96
C SER A 17 1.49 29.95 10.19
N VAL A 18 1.31 29.69 8.90
CA VAL A 18 2.35 29.12 8.02
C VAL A 18 3.45 30.15 7.73
N LEU A 19 3.11 31.44 7.57
CA LEU A 19 4.11 32.49 7.36
C LEU A 19 4.96 32.77 8.62
N ILE A 20 4.43 32.58 9.81
CA ILE A 20 5.16 32.80 11.08
C ILE A 20 6.11 31.62 11.37
N MET A 21 5.80 30.40 10.92
CA MET A 21 6.70 29.25 11.07
C MET A 21 7.91 29.28 10.11
N LEU A 22 7.85 30.03 9.02
CA LEU A 22 8.94 30.17 8.05
C LEU A 22 10.00 31.24 8.43
N GLN A 23 9.82 31.99 9.53
CA GLN A 23 10.72 33.09 9.91
C GLN A 23 11.65 32.81 11.10
N THR A 24 11.72 31.58 11.65
CA THR A 24 12.52 31.28 12.84
C THR A 24 13.51 30.13 12.68
N VAL A 25 14.20 30.02 11.55
CA VAL A 25 15.39 29.13 11.47
C VAL A 25 16.56 29.97 10.93
N THR A 26 17.30 30.58 11.85
CA THR A 26 18.65 31.08 11.59
C THR A 26 19.65 30.02 11.99
N VAL A 27 20.37 29.47 11.01
CA VAL A 27 21.50 28.58 11.22
C VAL A 27 22.76 29.43 11.47
N PRO A 28 23.54 29.22 12.54
CA PRO A 28 24.83 29.88 12.67
C PRO A 28 25.88 29.16 11.83
N ALA A 29 26.59 29.94 11.00
CA ALA A 29 27.75 29.51 10.26
C ALA A 29 28.92 29.25 11.22
N PHE A 30 29.53 28.06 11.16
CA PHE A 30 30.83 27.80 11.76
C PHE A 30 31.93 27.92 10.70
N ALA A 31 32.91 28.75 11.01
CA ALA A 31 34.11 28.96 10.21
C ALA A 31 35.05 27.74 10.32
N ALA A 32 35.64 27.35 9.20
CA ALA A 32 36.68 26.36 9.15
C ALA A 32 38.03 26.99 9.57
N GLU A 33 38.70 26.41 10.52
CA GLU A 33 40.13 26.63 10.78
C GLU A 33 40.92 25.40 10.30
N ASN A 34 41.83 25.63 9.39
CA ASN A 34 42.86 24.68 8.96
C ASN A 34 43.92 24.49 10.03
N THR A 35 44.18 23.25 10.44
CA THR A 35 45.48 22.86 11.00
C THR A 35 45.96 21.57 10.34
N THR A 36 47.08 21.69 9.65
CA THR A 36 47.90 20.59 9.13
C THR A 36 48.69 19.96 10.27
N GLU A 37 48.56 18.63 10.48
CA GLU A 37 49.62 17.86 11.18
C GLU A 37 49.72 16.43 10.64
N ASN A 38 50.91 15.96 10.62
CA ASN A 38 51.58 14.84 10.01
C ASN A 38 50.92 13.45 10.10
N VAL A 39 51.03 12.74 8.97
CA VAL A 39 50.73 11.33 8.80
C VAL A 39 51.86 10.47 9.37
N GLU A 40 51.59 9.69 10.38
CA GLU A 40 52.33 8.48 10.73
C GLU A 40 51.52 7.25 10.29
N VAL A 41 52.17 6.39 9.51
CA VAL A 41 51.59 5.16 9.01
C VAL A 41 51.63 4.13 10.14
N ALA A 42 50.47 3.74 10.66
CA ALA A 42 50.32 2.60 11.55
C ALA A 42 49.69 1.42 10.79
N THR A 43 50.26 0.26 10.98
CA THR A 43 49.92 -1.04 10.39
C THR A 43 48.50 -1.48 10.83
N ASN A 44 47.66 -1.85 9.86
CA ASN A 44 46.33 -2.32 10.05
C ASN A 44 46.24 -3.58 10.90
N ASP A 45 45.49 -3.49 11.99
CA ASP A 45 45.01 -4.64 12.75
C ASP A 45 43.57 -4.93 12.31
N ALA A 46 43.31 -6.12 11.74
CA ALA A 46 42.04 -6.48 11.09
C ALA A 46 40.80 -6.49 12.02
N SER A 47 41.00 -6.38 13.35
CA SER A 47 39.95 -6.37 14.33
C SER A 47 39.25 -5.01 14.48
N THR A 48 39.91 -3.91 14.11
CA THR A 48 39.33 -2.55 14.23
C THR A 48 38.43 -2.14 13.09
N GLU A 49 38.61 -2.73 11.88
CA GLU A 49 37.71 -2.47 10.75
C GLU A 49 36.34 -3.17 10.90
N GLU A 50 36.31 -4.36 11.51
CA GLU A 50 35.04 -5.07 11.77
C GLU A 50 34.16 -4.35 12.81
N GLU A 51 34.75 -3.78 13.86
CA GLU A 51 34.04 -3.02 14.88
C GLU A 51 33.55 -1.66 14.37
N SER A 52 34.31 -1.01 13.49
CA SER A 52 33.94 0.27 12.88
C SER A 52 32.79 0.09 11.84
N THR A 53 32.82 -1.01 11.08
CA THR A 53 31.77 -1.33 10.11
C THR A 53 30.47 -1.71 10.83
N PHE A 54 30.56 -2.40 11.97
CA PHE A 54 29.40 -2.78 12.77
C PHE A 54 28.76 -1.56 13.47
N ASN A 55 29.56 -0.62 13.93
CA ASN A 55 29.06 0.62 14.53
C ASN A 55 28.40 1.56 13.48
N LEU A 56 28.88 1.56 12.24
CA LEU A 56 28.22 2.25 11.11
C LEU A 56 26.86 1.62 10.75
N ILE A 57 26.75 0.30 10.88
CA ILE A 57 25.51 -0.44 10.59
C ILE A 57 24.39 -0.10 11.61
N ASN A 58 24.77 0.21 12.84
CA ASN A 58 23.82 0.57 13.90
C ASN A 58 23.46 2.07 13.95
N ALA A 59 24.19 2.93 13.22
CA ALA A 59 24.04 4.38 13.30
C ALA A 59 23.05 4.97 12.29
N ASP A 60 22.74 4.28 11.20
CA ASP A 60 21.91 4.82 10.11
C ASP A 60 20.78 3.87 9.72
N VAL A 61 19.69 3.87 10.44
CA VAL A 61 18.33 3.75 9.87
C VAL A 61 17.32 4.26 10.91
N GLN A 62 17.14 5.56 11.04
CA GLN A 62 15.81 6.07 11.27
C GLN A 62 15.08 5.95 9.93
N ILE A 63 14.43 4.81 9.71
CA ILE A 63 13.32 4.75 8.77
C ILE A 63 12.18 5.43 9.52
N ASP A 64 11.75 6.57 9.00
CA ASP A 64 10.53 7.21 9.45
C ASP A 64 9.44 6.16 9.55
N ASP A 65 8.81 6.05 10.73
CA ASP A 65 7.62 5.24 10.99
C ASP A 65 6.40 5.85 10.25
N GLU A 66 6.53 6.08 8.96
CA GLU A 66 5.42 6.42 8.05
C GLU A 66 4.67 5.16 7.60
N TYR A 67 4.66 4.12 8.43
CA TYR A 67 3.67 3.07 8.34
C TYR A 67 2.44 3.54 9.12
N GLY A 68 1.48 4.08 8.39
CA GLY A 68 0.16 4.38 8.90
C GLY A 68 -0.34 3.22 9.78
N ASN A 69 -1.01 3.55 10.86
CA ASN A 69 -1.53 2.59 11.84
C ASN A 69 -2.09 1.35 11.14
N GLU A 70 -1.64 0.16 11.54
CA GLU A 70 -2.17 -1.15 11.07
C GLU A 70 -3.70 -1.22 11.10
N ALA A 71 -4.35 -0.35 11.87
CA ALA A 71 -5.79 -0.21 12.00
C ALA A 71 -6.54 0.12 10.70
N ASP A 72 -5.93 0.81 9.74
CA ASP A 72 -6.64 1.31 8.57
C ASP A 72 -6.77 0.27 7.42
N TYR A 73 -6.08 -0.87 7.49
CA TYR A 73 -5.93 -1.75 6.34
C TYR A 73 -6.69 -3.08 6.37
N ILE A 74 -7.28 -3.47 7.51
CA ILE A 74 -8.01 -4.74 7.63
C ILE A 74 -9.43 -4.53 8.17
N SER A 75 -10.06 -3.39 7.87
CA SER A 75 -11.40 -3.09 8.39
C SER A 75 -12.51 -4.04 7.90
N GLU A 76 -12.23 -4.99 7.01
CA GLU A 76 -13.26 -5.83 6.39
C GLU A 76 -12.89 -7.29 6.11
N VAL A 77 -11.81 -7.83 6.66
CA VAL A 77 -11.68 -9.29 6.71
C VAL A 77 -12.62 -9.78 7.81
N GLN A 78 -13.84 -10.11 7.42
CA GLN A 78 -14.74 -10.80 8.32
C GLN A 78 -14.08 -12.12 8.69
N ILE A 79 -13.83 -12.35 9.98
CA ILE A 79 -13.58 -13.70 10.48
C ILE A 79 -14.77 -14.53 9.98
N PRO A 80 -14.55 -15.67 9.32
CA PRO A 80 -15.66 -16.45 8.75
C PRO A 80 -16.68 -16.64 9.85
N ASP A 81 -17.94 -16.40 9.49
CA ASP A 81 -19.05 -16.77 10.34
C ASP A 81 -18.76 -18.18 10.85
N LEU A 82 -18.72 -18.36 12.15
CA LEU A 82 -18.82 -19.67 12.75
C LEU A 82 -19.92 -20.42 11.98
N GLU A 83 -19.76 -21.71 11.74
CA GLU A 83 -20.92 -22.55 11.39
C GLU A 83 -22.03 -22.08 12.32
N GLN A 84 -23.00 -21.33 11.77
CA GLN A 84 -23.99 -20.62 12.58
C GLN A 84 -24.57 -21.63 13.56
N ILE A 85 -24.26 -21.48 14.84
CA ILE A 85 -24.82 -22.36 15.86
C ILE A 85 -26.34 -22.18 15.71
N SER A 86 -27.04 -23.27 15.40
CA SER A 86 -28.46 -23.16 15.10
C SER A 86 -29.19 -22.52 16.30
N GLU A 87 -30.14 -21.66 16.03
CA GLU A 87 -31.00 -21.03 17.05
C GLU A 87 -31.54 -22.09 18.03
N GLU A 88 -31.90 -23.28 17.54
CA GLU A 88 -32.36 -24.44 18.30
C GLU A 88 -31.30 -24.90 19.33
N THR A 89 -30.02 -24.99 18.93
CA THR A 89 -28.90 -25.38 19.80
C THR A 89 -28.63 -24.33 20.90
N LEU A 90 -28.81 -23.07 20.63
CA LEU A 90 -28.60 -21.99 21.60
C LEU A 90 -29.74 -21.96 22.62
N VAL A 91 -30.98 -22.11 22.16
CA VAL A 91 -32.18 -22.17 23.03
C VAL A 91 -32.12 -23.41 23.92
N GLU A 92 -31.74 -24.62 23.40
CA GLU A 92 -31.57 -25.84 24.16
C GLU A 92 -30.51 -25.69 25.28
N ASN A 93 -29.53 -24.84 25.11
CA ASN A 93 -28.48 -24.56 26.08
C ASN A 93 -28.79 -23.34 26.97
N GLY A 94 -30.01 -22.84 26.92
CA GLY A 94 -30.47 -21.77 27.82
C GLY A 94 -30.02 -20.35 27.44
N VAL A 95 -29.48 -20.18 26.22
CA VAL A 95 -29.20 -18.86 25.65
C VAL A 95 -30.50 -18.35 25.02
N SER A 96 -31.12 -17.34 25.62
CA SER A 96 -32.27 -16.66 25.04
C SER A 96 -31.78 -15.81 23.88
N ILE A 97 -32.18 -16.16 22.67
CA ILE A 97 -31.84 -15.40 21.45
C ILE A 97 -33.13 -14.79 20.92
N HIS A 98 -33.04 -13.51 20.57
CA HIS A 98 -34.01 -12.89 19.69
C HIS A 98 -33.54 -13.12 18.24
N SER A 99 -34.40 -13.66 17.38
CA SER A 99 -34.10 -14.04 15.99
C SER A 99 -33.67 -12.87 15.06
N ASP A 100 -33.54 -11.67 15.57
CA ASP A 100 -33.33 -10.43 14.81
C ASP A 100 -31.96 -9.76 15.09
N TYR A 101 -30.97 -10.46 15.62
CA TYR A 101 -29.64 -9.88 15.80
C TYR A 101 -28.92 -9.69 14.45
N PRO A 102 -28.29 -8.53 14.23
CA PRO A 102 -27.43 -8.37 13.08
C PRO A 102 -26.17 -9.23 13.23
N GLY A 103 -25.73 -9.93 12.18
CA GLY A 103 -24.52 -10.71 12.17
C GLY A 103 -24.53 -11.94 13.10
N ASP A 104 -23.37 -12.26 13.70
CA ASP A 104 -23.23 -13.36 14.66
C ASP A 104 -23.79 -12.98 16.03
N ALA A 105 -24.72 -13.80 16.56
CA ALA A 105 -25.40 -13.53 17.82
C ALA A 105 -24.46 -13.43 19.03
N MET A 106 -23.42 -14.28 19.08
CA MET A 106 -22.49 -14.31 20.22
C MET A 106 -21.53 -13.12 20.18
N VAL A 107 -21.15 -12.69 18.99
CA VAL A 107 -20.38 -11.44 18.79
C VAL A 107 -21.24 -10.23 19.16
N TYR A 108 -22.48 -10.17 18.67
CA TYR A 108 -23.42 -9.10 19.02
C TYR A 108 -23.62 -8.96 20.54
N LEU A 109 -23.90 -10.07 21.21
CA LEU A 109 -24.07 -10.09 22.66
C LEU A 109 -22.77 -9.71 23.39
N THR A 110 -21.61 -10.08 22.86
CA THR A 110 -20.31 -9.64 23.40
C THR A 110 -20.15 -8.12 23.28
N GLN A 111 -20.46 -7.52 22.13
CA GLN A 111 -20.41 -6.08 21.89
C GLN A 111 -21.34 -5.34 22.85
N ARG A 112 -22.57 -5.82 23.00
CA ARG A 112 -23.56 -5.25 23.91
C ARG A 112 -23.14 -5.34 25.37
N TRP A 113 -22.59 -6.50 25.81
CA TRP A 113 -22.04 -6.67 27.14
C TRP A 113 -20.90 -5.68 27.43
N LEU A 114 -19.99 -5.47 26.48
CA LEU A 114 -18.90 -4.51 26.59
C LEU A 114 -19.45 -3.08 26.85
N ASN A 115 -20.46 -2.66 26.10
CA ASN A 115 -21.10 -1.36 26.28
C ASN A 115 -21.81 -1.24 27.64
N GLN A 116 -22.48 -2.31 28.10
CA GLN A 116 -23.18 -2.34 29.38
C GLN A 116 -22.24 -2.29 30.58
N GLU A 117 -21.12 -3.04 30.52
CA GLU A 117 -20.19 -3.15 31.66
C GLU A 117 -19.15 -2.03 31.70
N TYR A 118 -18.76 -1.49 30.55
CA TYR A 118 -17.64 -0.56 30.47
C TYR A 118 -17.99 0.79 29.81
N GLY A 119 -19.17 0.95 29.25
CA GLY A 119 -19.55 2.17 28.49
C GLY A 119 -19.45 3.47 29.30
N ASP A 120 -19.65 3.42 30.62
CA ASP A 120 -19.51 4.56 31.53
C ASP A 120 -18.06 4.81 31.99
N VAL A 121 -17.11 3.93 31.61
CA VAL A 121 -15.69 4.10 31.98
C VAL A 121 -15.06 5.19 31.12
N PRO A 122 -14.43 6.22 31.71
CA PRO A 122 -13.79 7.28 30.95
C PRO A 122 -12.72 6.73 29.98
N GLY A 123 -12.83 7.09 28.69
CA GLY A 123 -11.90 6.65 27.65
C GLY A 123 -12.23 5.28 27.03
N PHE A 124 -13.29 4.58 27.48
CA PHE A 124 -13.65 3.30 26.88
C PHE A 124 -14.24 3.46 25.47
N GLY A 125 -15.15 4.42 25.29
CA GLY A 125 -15.85 4.62 24.01
C GLY A 125 -17.00 3.63 23.82
N TYR A 126 -17.71 3.75 22.69
CA TYR A 126 -18.82 2.87 22.32
C TYR A 126 -18.36 1.82 21.32
N VAL A 127 -18.74 0.57 21.50
CA VAL A 127 -18.52 -0.54 20.57
C VAL A 127 -19.76 -0.73 19.72
N THR A 128 -19.62 -0.76 18.40
CA THR A 128 -20.75 -0.93 17.48
C THR A 128 -21.37 -2.33 17.65
N GLU A 129 -22.69 -2.38 17.89
CA GLU A 129 -23.43 -3.62 18.08
C GLU A 129 -23.97 -4.14 16.73
N ASP A 130 -23.11 -4.75 15.93
CA ASP A 130 -23.43 -5.22 14.57
C ASP A 130 -23.24 -6.73 14.37
N GLY A 131 -22.79 -7.45 15.40
CA GLY A 131 -22.52 -8.89 15.36
C GLY A 131 -21.33 -9.28 14.47
N ARG A 132 -20.44 -8.33 14.19
CA ARG A 132 -19.24 -8.56 13.38
C ARG A 132 -18.00 -8.29 14.21
N THR A 133 -17.03 -9.19 14.16
CA THR A 133 -15.73 -8.93 14.76
C THR A 133 -14.96 -7.96 13.89
N GLY A 134 -14.96 -6.69 14.28
CA GLY A 134 -14.18 -5.63 13.66
C GLY A 134 -13.17 -5.03 14.64
N TRP A 135 -12.39 -4.07 14.19
CA TRP A 135 -11.43 -3.34 15.03
C TRP A 135 -12.08 -2.70 16.25
N ASP A 136 -13.29 -2.18 16.09
CA ASP A 136 -14.06 -1.58 17.17
C ASP A 136 -14.32 -2.57 18.32
N THR A 137 -14.71 -3.81 17.98
CA THR A 137 -14.91 -4.89 18.95
C THR A 137 -13.59 -5.30 19.62
N VAL A 138 -12.52 -5.45 18.84
CA VAL A 138 -11.18 -5.82 19.35
C VAL A 138 -10.62 -4.73 20.28
N TYR A 139 -10.80 -3.45 19.92
CA TYR A 139 -10.42 -2.32 20.78
C TYR A 139 -11.24 -2.30 22.06
N GLY A 140 -12.56 -2.56 21.99
CA GLY A 140 -13.42 -2.69 23.16
C GLY A 140 -12.94 -3.78 24.12
N LEU A 141 -12.63 -4.98 23.62
CA LEU A 141 -12.08 -6.09 24.42
C LEU A 141 -10.73 -5.73 25.03
N THR A 142 -9.84 -5.06 24.27
CA THR A 142 -8.53 -4.62 24.76
C THR A 142 -8.67 -3.59 25.88
N ARG A 143 -9.51 -2.56 25.69
CA ARG A 143 -9.77 -1.53 26.70
C ARG A 143 -10.43 -2.13 27.94
N ALA A 144 -11.38 -3.08 27.80
CA ALA A 144 -12.00 -3.78 28.92
C ALA A 144 -10.94 -4.56 29.74
N LEU A 145 -10.02 -5.25 29.08
CA LEU A 145 -8.91 -5.92 29.75
C LEU A 145 -8.00 -4.93 30.49
N GLN A 146 -7.71 -3.77 29.89
CA GLN A 146 -6.91 -2.72 30.50
C GLN A 146 -7.58 -2.16 31.77
N VAL A 147 -8.91 -1.95 31.75
CA VAL A 147 -9.67 -1.56 32.96
C VAL A 147 -9.48 -2.60 34.06
N GLU A 148 -9.66 -3.89 33.75
CA GLU A 148 -9.51 -4.98 34.72
C GLU A 148 -8.04 -5.21 35.19
N LEU A 149 -7.08 -4.66 34.49
CA LEU A 149 -5.67 -4.60 34.89
C LEU A 149 -5.32 -3.33 35.70
N GLY A 150 -6.28 -2.41 35.86
CA GLY A 150 -6.09 -1.15 36.59
C GLY A 150 -5.34 -0.07 35.82
N ILE A 151 -5.41 -0.11 34.48
CA ILE A 151 -4.84 0.93 33.62
C ILE A 151 -5.88 2.07 33.50
N ALA A 152 -5.48 3.29 33.82
CA ALA A 152 -6.37 4.45 33.78
C ALA A 152 -6.43 5.10 32.39
N ASP A 153 -5.30 5.17 31.68
CA ASP A 153 -5.21 5.71 30.32
C ASP A 153 -5.37 4.54 29.33
N LEU A 154 -6.59 4.36 28.84
CA LEU A 154 -6.94 3.26 27.93
C LEU A 154 -6.39 3.52 26.54
N ALA A 155 -6.00 2.46 25.85
CA ALA A 155 -5.48 2.49 24.48
C ALA A 155 -6.01 1.31 23.66
N ASP A 156 -6.10 1.48 22.36
CA ASP A 156 -6.61 0.46 21.43
C ASP A 156 -5.62 -0.70 21.21
N ASN A 157 -4.39 -0.59 21.69
CA ASN A 157 -3.35 -1.60 21.50
C ASN A 157 -3.01 -2.36 22.79
N PHE A 158 -2.56 -3.60 22.63
CA PHE A 158 -2.00 -4.43 23.69
C PHE A 158 -0.51 -4.10 23.88
N GLY A 159 -0.23 -2.88 24.39
CA GLY A 159 1.12 -2.34 24.51
C GLY A 159 1.92 -2.87 25.69
N PRO A 160 3.18 -2.40 25.89
CA PRO A 160 4.12 -2.91 26.92
C PRO A 160 3.57 -2.83 28.34
N THR A 161 2.74 -1.84 28.67
CA THR A 161 2.14 -1.73 30.00
C THR A 161 1.13 -2.85 30.23
N THR A 162 0.25 -3.11 29.23
CA THR A 162 -0.73 -4.20 29.28
C THR A 162 -0.02 -5.55 29.37
N GLU A 163 1.02 -5.78 28.56
CA GLU A 163 1.84 -7.01 28.61
C GLU A 163 2.44 -7.24 30.00
N ARG A 164 3.08 -6.24 30.55
CA ARG A 164 3.73 -6.31 31.87
C ARG A 164 2.73 -6.61 32.99
N LEU A 165 1.55 -5.98 32.97
CA LEU A 165 0.56 -6.21 34.01
C LEU A 165 -0.15 -7.56 33.84
N TYR A 166 -0.47 -7.94 32.60
CA TYR A 166 -1.08 -9.24 32.31
C TYR A 166 -0.14 -10.41 32.63
N SER A 167 1.16 -10.28 32.35
CA SER A 167 2.16 -11.32 32.61
C SER A 167 2.30 -11.69 34.11
N GLN A 168 1.89 -10.80 35.02
CA GLN A 168 1.94 -11.06 36.45
C GLN A 168 0.92 -12.12 36.92
N ASN A 169 -0.17 -12.31 36.18
CA ASN A 169 -1.21 -13.28 36.54
C ASN A 169 -1.95 -13.80 35.30
N LEU A 170 -1.32 -14.77 34.62
CA LEU A 170 -1.85 -15.40 33.42
C LEU A 170 -3.18 -16.13 33.73
N LEU A 171 -4.16 -15.98 32.83
CA LEU A 171 -5.45 -16.65 32.96
C LEU A 171 -5.30 -18.14 32.69
N ARG A 172 -5.97 -18.94 33.50
CA ARG A 172 -6.07 -20.40 33.41
C ARG A 172 -7.31 -20.86 34.17
N ARG A 173 -7.71 -22.10 33.93
CA ARG A 173 -8.86 -22.69 34.63
C ARG A 173 -8.72 -22.56 36.14
N GLN A 174 -9.80 -22.09 36.78
CA GLN A 174 -9.95 -21.95 38.21
C GLN A 174 -11.40 -22.28 38.58
N ASP A 175 -11.64 -23.54 38.95
CA ASP A 175 -13.00 -24.00 39.26
C ASP A 175 -13.61 -23.20 40.42
N GLY A 176 -14.84 -22.74 40.24
CA GLY A 176 -15.60 -21.98 41.24
C GLY A 176 -15.18 -20.54 41.44
N VAL A 177 -14.31 -19.99 40.60
CA VAL A 177 -13.89 -18.57 40.62
C VAL A 177 -14.59 -17.82 39.48
N THR A 178 -15.29 -16.75 39.83
CA THR A 178 -15.87 -15.79 38.87
C THR A 178 -14.97 -14.56 38.76
N ASN A 179 -14.67 -14.15 37.52
CA ASN A 179 -13.78 -13.00 37.26
C ASN A 179 -14.16 -12.32 35.95
N ARG A 180 -14.22 -10.99 35.92
CA ARG A 180 -14.49 -10.22 34.67
C ARG A 180 -13.49 -10.46 33.58
N LYS A 181 -12.21 -10.73 33.90
CA LYS A 181 -11.20 -11.12 32.89
C LYS A 181 -11.54 -12.45 32.22
N PHE A 182 -12.24 -13.36 32.90
CA PHE A 182 -12.73 -14.58 32.27
C PHE A 182 -13.91 -14.28 31.32
N ALA A 183 -14.78 -13.34 31.66
CA ALA A 183 -15.84 -12.88 30.76
C ALA A 183 -15.27 -12.23 29.50
N ILE A 184 -14.26 -11.38 29.64
CA ILE A 184 -13.53 -10.78 28.49
C ILE A 184 -12.90 -11.88 27.62
N LEU A 185 -12.27 -12.88 28.22
CA LEU A 185 -11.71 -14.03 27.53
C LEU A 185 -12.78 -14.82 26.76
N GLN A 186 -13.93 -15.08 27.38
CA GLN A 186 -15.05 -15.76 26.75
C GLN A 186 -15.58 -15.00 25.53
N GLY A 187 -15.77 -13.67 25.66
CA GLY A 187 -16.17 -12.81 24.56
C GLY A 187 -15.13 -12.78 23.43
N ALA A 188 -13.84 -12.70 23.78
CA ALA A 188 -12.76 -12.74 22.79
C ALA A 188 -12.70 -14.06 22.02
N LEU A 189 -12.95 -15.19 22.68
CA LEU A 189 -13.03 -16.52 22.04
C LEU A 189 -14.19 -16.58 21.06
N TRP A 190 -15.38 -16.12 21.42
CA TRP A 190 -16.52 -15.98 20.52
C TRP A 190 -16.15 -15.14 19.28
N CYS A 191 -15.54 -13.99 19.48
CA CYS A 191 -15.10 -13.12 18.40
C CYS A 191 -14.03 -13.73 17.50
N LYS A 192 -13.34 -14.79 17.96
CA LYS A 192 -12.34 -15.52 17.18
C LYS A 192 -12.86 -16.82 16.58
N GLY A 193 -14.14 -17.13 16.76
CA GLY A 193 -14.72 -18.34 16.21
C GLY A 193 -14.44 -19.59 17.03
N TYR A 194 -14.20 -19.46 18.32
CA TYR A 194 -14.05 -20.58 19.26
C TYR A 194 -15.19 -20.58 20.27
N ASN A 195 -15.76 -21.75 20.51
CA ASN A 195 -16.87 -21.89 21.44
C ASN A 195 -16.36 -22.15 22.88
N PRO A 196 -16.39 -21.15 23.78
CA PRO A 196 -15.98 -21.31 25.17
C PRO A 196 -17.09 -21.89 26.10
N GLY A 197 -18.07 -22.56 25.53
CA GLY A 197 -19.29 -23.00 26.23
C GLY A 197 -20.39 -21.92 26.22
N TYR A 198 -21.60 -22.33 26.57
CA TYR A 198 -22.76 -21.42 26.62
C TYR A 198 -22.78 -20.63 27.94
N ASN A 199 -21.87 -19.69 28.07
CA ASN A 199 -21.52 -18.94 29.28
C ASN A 199 -22.11 -17.53 29.33
N LEU A 200 -23.01 -17.26 28.44
CA LEU A 200 -23.62 -15.94 28.20
C LEU A 200 -25.14 -16.10 28.14
N SER A 201 -25.85 -15.16 28.71
CA SER A 201 -27.31 -15.10 28.70
C SER A 201 -27.79 -13.66 28.56
N GLU A 202 -28.95 -13.47 27.96
CA GLU A 202 -29.66 -12.20 27.94
C GLU A 202 -30.94 -12.33 28.80
N THR A 203 -31.18 -11.36 29.67
CA THR A 203 -32.37 -11.28 30.51
C THR A 203 -33.52 -10.61 29.73
N GLU A 204 -34.77 -10.74 30.23
CA GLU A 204 -35.97 -10.18 29.60
C GLU A 204 -35.90 -8.64 29.40
N ASP A 205 -35.13 -7.95 30.23
CA ASP A 205 -34.90 -6.50 30.10
C ASP A 205 -33.75 -6.13 29.16
N GLY A 206 -33.15 -7.13 28.50
CA GLY A 206 -32.07 -6.94 27.52
C GLY A 206 -30.69 -6.79 28.16
N THR A 207 -30.52 -7.12 29.44
CA THR A 207 -29.20 -7.15 30.09
C THR A 207 -28.47 -8.42 29.71
N VAL A 208 -27.22 -8.26 29.19
CA VAL A 208 -26.34 -9.36 28.84
C VAL A 208 -25.40 -9.70 29.98
N VAL A 209 -25.31 -10.97 30.34
CA VAL A 209 -24.50 -11.45 31.47
C VAL A 209 -23.61 -12.58 31.01
N PHE A 210 -22.29 -12.43 31.12
CA PHE A 210 -21.34 -13.53 31.09
C PHE A 210 -21.22 -14.17 32.48
N ASN A 211 -21.11 -15.49 32.56
CA ASN A 211 -20.91 -16.18 33.84
C ASN A 211 -19.52 -15.91 34.45
N GLY A 212 -18.57 -15.45 33.63
CA GLY A 212 -17.21 -15.10 34.05
C GLY A 212 -16.43 -16.24 34.70
N VAL A 213 -16.69 -17.49 34.31
CA VAL A 213 -16.04 -18.69 34.83
C VAL A 213 -15.09 -19.28 33.80
N PHE A 214 -13.87 -19.59 34.19
CA PHE A 214 -12.95 -20.35 33.35
C PHE A 214 -13.06 -21.85 33.70
N ASP A 215 -13.98 -22.52 33.04
CA ASP A 215 -14.28 -23.95 33.18
C ASP A 215 -13.58 -24.85 32.14
N ALA A 216 -14.03 -26.07 31.96
CA ALA A 216 -13.48 -27.03 31.03
C ALA A 216 -13.74 -26.66 29.55
N ASP A 217 -14.85 -25.96 29.25
CA ASP A 217 -15.21 -25.60 27.90
C ASP A 217 -14.33 -24.42 27.43
N VAL A 218 -14.09 -23.42 28.31
CA VAL A 218 -13.11 -22.34 28.05
C VAL A 218 -11.72 -22.91 27.86
N GLU A 219 -11.28 -23.85 28.72
CA GLU A 219 -9.99 -24.52 28.58
C GLU A 219 -9.85 -25.25 27.24
N LYS A 220 -10.91 -25.97 26.82
CA LYS A 220 -10.96 -26.64 25.53
C LYS A 220 -10.85 -25.66 24.36
N ALA A 221 -11.57 -24.53 24.40
CA ALA A 221 -11.52 -23.52 23.36
C ALA A 221 -10.10 -22.90 23.22
N ILE A 222 -9.40 -22.68 24.34
CA ILE A 222 -8.00 -22.22 24.33
C ILE A 222 -7.07 -23.27 23.75
N ILE A 223 -7.26 -24.52 24.06
CA ILE A 223 -6.46 -25.64 23.49
C ILE A 223 -6.69 -25.71 21.98
N GLU A 224 -7.93 -25.64 21.51
CA GLU A 224 -8.28 -25.64 20.09
C GLU A 224 -7.64 -24.46 19.34
N LEU A 225 -7.73 -23.23 19.90
CA LEU A 225 -7.06 -22.06 19.32
C LEU A 225 -5.54 -22.29 19.20
N LYS A 226 -4.90 -22.84 20.22
CA LYS A 226 -3.47 -23.13 20.20
C LYS A 226 -3.09 -24.21 19.19
N GLU A 227 -3.94 -25.25 19.01
CA GLU A 227 -3.77 -26.25 17.97
C GLU A 227 -3.88 -25.63 16.58
N ASP A 228 -4.88 -24.79 16.37
CA ASP A 228 -5.07 -24.04 15.13
C ASP A 228 -3.92 -23.06 14.85
N ALA A 229 -3.37 -22.44 15.90
CA ALA A 229 -2.14 -21.64 15.81
C ALA A 229 -0.87 -22.48 15.59
N GLY A 230 -0.97 -23.81 15.61
CA GLY A 230 0.11 -24.75 15.34
C GLY A 230 1.03 -25.04 16.53
N LEU A 231 0.66 -24.69 17.77
CA LEU A 231 1.50 -24.90 18.94
C LEU A 231 1.54 -26.38 19.34
N ILE A 232 2.67 -26.83 19.88
CA ILE A 232 2.89 -28.24 20.27
C ILE A 232 2.49 -28.44 21.73
N ASN A 233 1.76 -29.52 22.01
CA ASN A 233 1.29 -29.87 23.35
C ASN A 233 0.56 -28.69 24.04
N PRO A 234 -0.50 -28.16 23.43
CA PRO A 234 -1.20 -27.01 23.98
C PRO A 234 -1.84 -27.34 25.34
N ASP A 235 -1.79 -26.37 26.22
CA ASP A 235 -2.43 -26.40 27.55
C ASP A 235 -3.47 -25.27 27.65
N GLY A 236 -4.26 -25.27 28.72
CA GLY A 236 -5.29 -24.26 28.99
C GLY A 236 -4.77 -22.90 29.51
N VAL A 237 -3.45 -22.66 29.55
CA VAL A 237 -2.89 -21.38 30.04
C VAL A 237 -2.95 -20.32 28.95
N VAL A 238 -3.58 -19.17 29.21
CA VAL A 238 -3.60 -18.05 28.29
C VAL A 238 -2.33 -17.20 28.49
N THR A 239 -1.30 -17.51 27.72
CA THR A 239 -0.03 -16.75 27.74
C THR A 239 -0.22 -15.31 27.26
N VAL A 240 0.79 -14.44 27.43
CA VAL A 240 0.77 -13.07 26.90
C VAL A 240 0.55 -13.11 25.38
N ASN A 241 1.25 -13.95 24.65
CA ASN A 241 1.14 -14.04 23.19
C ASN A 241 -0.25 -14.52 22.75
N ILE A 242 -0.84 -15.49 23.47
CA ILE A 242 -2.22 -15.94 23.20
C ILE A 242 -3.23 -14.83 23.46
N MET A 243 -3.08 -14.09 24.59
CA MET A 243 -3.97 -12.97 24.87
C MET A 243 -3.84 -11.85 23.82
N LYS A 244 -2.64 -11.54 23.37
CA LYS A 244 -2.41 -10.59 22.26
C LYS A 244 -3.08 -11.08 20.97
N ALA A 245 -2.95 -12.35 20.65
CA ALA A 245 -3.59 -12.95 19.48
C ALA A 245 -5.13 -12.87 19.55
N LEU A 246 -5.72 -13.07 20.74
CA LEU A 246 -7.15 -12.88 20.97
C LEU A 246 -7.59 -11.41 20.81
N MET A 247 -6.71 -10.45 21.16
CA MET A 247 -6.94 -8.99 21.06
C MET A 247 -6.40 -8.41 19.75
N SER A 248 -6.38 -9.16 18.66
CA SER A 248 -5.99 -8.74 17.31
C SER A 248 -7.10 -9.05 16.30
N MET A 249 -6.94 -8.67 15.05
CA MET A 249 -7.81 -9.09 13.95
C MET A 249 -7.36 -10.40 13.30
N ASP A 250 -6.29 -11.01 13.78
CA ASP A 250 -5.75 -12.25 13.22
C ASP A 250 -6.73 -13.41 13.35
N SER A 251 -6.90 -14.20 12.30
CA SER A 251 -7.67 -15.44 12.31
C SER A 251 -6.75 -16.66 12.40
N PHE A 252 -7.22 -17.71 13.11
CA PHE A 252 -6.55 -18.99 13.21
C PHE A 252 -7.33 -20.11 12.51
N LYS A 253 -8.50 -19.77 11.96
CA LYS A 253 -9.30 -20.66 11.08
C LYS A 253 -8.93 -20.40 9.63
N LEU A 254 -8.97 -21.47 8.80
CA LEU A 254 -8.65 -21.35 7.36
C LEU A 254 -9.69 -20.50 6.63
N LEU A 255 -9.25 -19.41 6.01
CA LEU A 255 -10.08 -18.47 5.25
C LEU A 255 -10.13 -18.82 3.76
N SER A 256 -10.71 -19.97 3.40
CA SER A 256 -10.76 -20.44 2.01
C SER A 256 -11.53 -19.50 1.08
N SER A 257 -12.58 -18.85 1.56
CA SER A 257 -13.37 -17.87 0.81
C SER A 257 -12.59 -16.58 0.46
N TYR A 258 -11.51 -16.31 1.19
CA TYR A 258 -10.60 -15.19 0.97
C TYR A 258 -9.26 -15.61 0.32
N GLY A 259 -9.25 -16.76 -0.35
CA GLY A 259 -8.06 -17.27 -1.03
C GLY A 259 -7.05 -17.99 -0.13
N GLY A 260 -7.39 -18.22 1.12
CA GLY A 260 -6.55 -18.97 2.05
C GLY A 260 -6.36 -20.42 1.61
N THR A 261 -5.14 -20.93 1.74
CA THR A 261 -4.77 -22.30 1.36
C THR A 261 -4.20 -23.09 2.53
N ALA A 262 -4.40 -24.41 2.52
CA ALA A 262 -3.85 -25.30 3.54
C ALA A 262 -2.31 -25.25 3.58
N ALA A 263 -1.65 -25.12 2.44
CA ALA A 263 -0.18 -25.04 2.36
C ALA A 263 0.38 -23.78 3.03
N VAL A 264 -0.27 -22.63 2.83
CA VAL A 264 0.12 -21.38 3.51
C VAL A 264 -0.14 -21.50 5.01
N ARG A 265 -1.32 -22.04 5.42
CA ARG A 265 -1.65 -22.26 6.83
C ARG A 265 -0.65 -23.17 7.54
N GLU A 266 -0.24 -24.27 6.93
CA GLU A 266 0.77 -25.16 7.49
C GLU A 266 2.09 -24.46 7.79
N MET A 267 2.53 -23.57 6.88
CA MET A 267 3.73 -22.78 7.08
C MET A 267 3.56 -21.71 8.15
N GLN A 268 2.41 -21.02 8.21
CA GLN A 268 2.07 -20.09 9.29
C GLN A 268 2.14 -20.81 10.66
N GLN A 269 1.56 -21.98 10.78
CA GLN A 269 1.65 -22.84 11.96
C GLN A 269 3.10 -23.25 12.28
N LYS A 270 3.92 -23.51 11.27
CA LYS A 270 5.34 -23.83 11.44
C LYS A 270 6.15 -22.63 11.92
N LEU A 271 5.85 -21.43 11.42
CA LEU A 271 6.45 -20.19 11.89
C LEU A 271 6.13 -19.96 13.37
N ASN A 272 4.88 -20.09 13.80
CA ASN A 272 4.49 -19.98 15.20
C ASN A 272 5.21 -21.00 16.09
N ARG A 273 5.29 -22.27 15.67
CA ARG A 273 6.00 -23.31 16.44
C ARG A 273 7.48 -23.03 16.66
N LYS A 274 8.14 -22.47 15.64
CA LYS A 274 9.60 -22.38 15.65
C LYS A 274 10.12 -21.01 16.08
N TYR A 275 9.36 -19.94 15.76
CA TYR A 275 9.85 -18.57 15.89
C TYR A 275 8.96 -17.71 16.78
N GLU A 276 8.07 -18.29 17.61
CA GLU A 276 7.19 -17.56 18.54
C GLU A 276 7.93 -16.50 19.36
N ALA A 277 9.18 -16.79 19.79
CA ALA A 277 9.98 -15.85 20.57
C ALA A 277 10.32 -14.56 19.81
N TYR A 278 10.27 -14.58 18.48
CA TYR A 278 10.52 -13.43 17.60
C TYR A 278 9.22 -12.79 17.10
N THR A 279 8.26 -13.62 16.74
CA THR A 279 7.04 -13.19 16.02
C THR A 279 5.84 -12.97 16.93
N GLY A 280 5.85 -13.52 18.16
CA GLY A 280 4.61 -13.80 18.89
C GLY A 280 3.80 -14.89 18.16
N ILE A 281 2.49 -14.87 18.35
CA ILE A 281 1.55 -15.74 17.61
C ILE A 281 1.03 -14.93 16.41
N THR A 282 1.29 -15.45 15.22
CA THR A 282 0.85 -14.86 13.94
C THR A 282 -0.36 -15.61 13.40
N PRO A 283 -1.17 -15.02 12.49
CA PRO A 283 -2.37 -15.66 11.96
C PRO A 283 -2.06 -16.99 11.28
N CYS A 284 -3.02 -17.92 11.35
CA CYS A 284 -2.97 -19.23 10.69
C CYS A 284 -4.21 -19.41 9.80
N ASP A 285 -4.51 -18.41 9.01
CA ASP A 285 -5.69 -18.28 8.15
C ASP A 285 -5.49 -18.83 6.74
N GLY A 286 -4.25 -19.19 6.40
CA GLY A 286 -3.89 -19.67 5.06
C GLY A 286 -3.76 -18.54 4.01
N VAL A 287 -3.93 -17.28 4.40
CA VAL A 287 -3.74 -16.11 3.53
C VAL A 287 -2.35 -15.53 3.75
N TYR A 288 -1.62 -15.28 2.66
CA TYR A 288 -0.34 -14.61 2.77
C TYR A 288 -0.55 -13.09 2.85
N GLY A 289 -0.41 -12.55 4.04
CA GLY A 289 -0.54 -11.12 4.32
C GLY A 289 0.73 -10.54 4.94
N ARG A 290 0.66 -9.27 5.37
CA ARG A 290 1.78 -8.54 5.99
C ARG A 290 2.34 -9.27 7.22
N ASN A 291 1.47 -9.75 8.11
CA ASN A 291 1.90 -10.44 9.33
C ASN A 291 2.67 -11.72 9.01
N THR A 292 2.24 -12.48 7.99
CA THR A 292 2.98 -13.66 7.52
C THR A 292 4.33 -13.27 6.90
N ASN A 293 4.38 -12.19 6.11
CA ASN A 293 5.64 -11.70 5.54
C ASN A 293 6.61 -11.21 6.63
N ARG A 294 6.12 -10.45 7.62
CA ARG A 294 6.93 -10.05 8.78
C ARG A 294 7.46 -11.24 9.54
N ALA A 295 6.64 -12.28 9.74
CA ALA A 295 7.06 -13.52 10.39
C ALA A 295 8.15 -14.25 9.58
N LEU A 296 8.10 -14.23 8.24
CA LEU A 296 9.16 -14.78 7.39
C LEU A 296 10.49 -14.03 7.55
N ILE A 297 10.45 -12.70 7.61
CA ILE A 297 11.67 -11.89 7.81
C ILE A 297 12.23 -12.15 9.21
N TYR A 298 11.40 -12.19 10.26
CA TYR A 298 11.83 -12.59 11.60
C TYR A 298 12.46 -13.98 11.63
N ALA A 299 11.84 -14.95 10.94
CA ALA A 299 12.38 -16.31 10.85
C ALA A 299 13.76 -16.34 10.17
N LEU A 300 13.94 -15.56 9.09
CA LEU A 300 15.25 -15.42 8.44
C LEU A 300 16.26 -14.78 9.41
N GLN A 301 15.91 -13.68 10.09
CA GLN A 301 16.74 -13.00 11.07
C GLN A 301 17.13 -13.93 12.26
N ALA A 302 16.20 -14.77 12.71
CA ALA A 302 16.47 -15.79 13.73
C ALA A 302 17.49 -16.82 13.25
N GLU A 303 17.37 -17.32 12.01
CA GLU A 303 18.34 -18.25 11.42
C GLU A 303 19.69 -17.58 11.15
N GLU A 304 19.71 -16.29 10.83
CA GLU A 304 20.93 -15.47 10.74
C GLU A 304 21.61 -15.34 12.12
N GLY A 305 20.91 -15.62 13.21
CA GLY A 305 21.40 -15.60 14.58
C GLY A 305 21.25 -14.26 15.27
N MET A 306 20.37 -13.39 14.77
CA MET A 306 20.04 -12.14 15.47
C MET A 306 19.28 -12.47 16.76
N PRO A 307 19.61 -11.82 17.88
CA PRO A 307 18.81 -11.98 19.11
C PRO A 307 17.45 -11.28 18.96
N THR A 308 16.48 -11.67 19.78
CA THR A 308 15.09 -11.20 19.71
C THR A 308 14.91 -9.68 19.93
N ASP A 309 15.85 -9.05 20.62
CA ASP A 309 15.88 -7.60 20.87
C ASP A 309 16.53 -6.79 19.73
N VAL A 310 17.11 -7.46 18.73
CA VAL A 310 17.73 -6.86 17.53
C VAL A 310 16.90 -7.12 16.28
N ALA A 311 16.32 -8.32 16.16
CA ALA A 311 15.44 -8.66 15.06
C ALA A 311 14.18 -7.75 15.06
N ASN A 312 13.80 -7.25 13.89
CA ASN A 312 12.75 -6.22 13.78
C ASN A 312 11.79 -6.42 12.58
N ALA A 313 11.89 -7.55 11.89
CA ALA A 313 11.15 -7.84 10.65
C ALA A 313 11.37 -6.85 9.50
N ILE A 314 12.45 -6.07 9.54
CA ILE A 314 12.86 -5.20 8.43
C ILE A 314 14.03 -5.85 7.70
N PHE A 315 13.96 -5.97 6.37
CA PHE A 315 15.07 -6.48 5.57
C PHE A 315 16.14 -5.39 5.40
N GLY A 316 16.68 -4.93 6.55
CA GLY A 316 17.62 -3.82 6.66
C GLY A 316 19.07 -4.20 6.31
N VAL A 317 20.00 -3.30 6.63
CA VAL A 317 21.43 -3.48 6.32
C VAL A 317 22.00 -4.74 6.95
N THR A 318 21.69 -5.00 8.22
CA THR A 318 22.20 -6.18 8.95
C THR A 318 21.70 -7.48 8.32
N THR A 319 20.41 -7.61 8.04
CA THR A 319 19.83 -8.77 7.35
C THR A 319 20.49 -8.97 5.96
N ARG A 320 20.70 -7.88 5.20
CA ARG A 320 21.38 -7.93 3.89
C ARG A 320 22.82 -8.43 3.97
N LEU A 321 23.55 -8.10 5.04
CA LEU A 321 24.93 -8.53 5.25
C LEU A 321 25.02 -9.98 5.71
N CYS A 322 24.04 -10.44 6.50
CA CYS A 322 23.99 -11.82 7.02
C CYS A 322 23.28 -12.78 6.06
N CYS A 323 22.62 -12.28 5.02
CA CYS A 323 21.74 -13.04 4.14
C CYS A 323 22.47 -14.24 3.51
N PRO A 324 21.97 -15.48 3.66
CA PRO A 324 22.62 -16.67 3.16
C PRO A 324 22.46 -16.83 1.63
N GLU A 325 23.48 -17.36 0.97
CA GLU A 325 23.37 -17.84 -0.41
C GLU A 325 22.95 -19.32 -0.39
N ILE A 326 21.80 -19.65 -0.93
CA ILE A 326 21.30 -21.03 -1.02
C ILE A 326 21.44 -21.52 -2.46
N PRO A 327 22.05 -22.69 -2.70
CA PRO A 327 22.41 -23.77 -1.76
C PRO A 327 23.80 -23.70 -1.14
N TYR A 328 24.58 -22.64 -1.36
CA TYR A 328 26.00 -22.59 -1.00
C TYR A 328 26.31 -22.03 0.40
N ALA A 329 25.33 -21.82 1.26
CA ALA A 329 25.50 -21.19 2.58
C ALA A 329 26.59 -21.83 3.46
N ARG A 330 26.94 -23.09 3.22
CA ARG A 330 28.03 -23.80 3.96
C ARG A 330 29.44 -23.37 3.57
N ASN A 331 29.62 -22.88 2.35
CA ASN A 331 30.96 -22.70 1.77
C ASN A 331 31.23 -21.25 1.35
N SER A 332 30.27 -20.34 1.51
CA SER A 332 30.42 -18.94 1.12
C SER A 332 31.13 -18.16 2.21
N SER A 333 32.26 -17.54 1.88
CA SER A 333 32.96 -16.59 2.74
C SER A 333 32.16 -15.29 2.93
N SER A 334 31.11 -15.08 2.16
CA SER A 334 30.24 -13.90 2.23
C SER A 334 29.00 -14.10 3.11
N ALA A 335 28.58 -15.34 3.40
CA ALA A 335 27.44 -15.64 4.25
C ALA A 335 27.88 -15.68 5.73
N ARG A 336 28.08 -14.53 6.32
CA ARG A 336 28.40 -14.39 7.75
C ARG A 336 27.12 -14.29 8.55
N ARG A 337 26.98 -15.14 9.57
CA ARG A 337 25.96 -14.99 10.58
C ARG A 337 26.16 -13.71 11.38
N TYR A 338 25.12 -13.26 12.07
CA TYR A 338 25.16 -12.10 12.97
C TYR A 338 26.35 -12.18 13.93
N PRO A 339 27.19 -11.13 14.05
CA PRO A 339 28.37 -11.13 14.89
C PRO A 339 28.04 -11.37 16.37
N GLY A 340 28.83 -12.19 17.05
CA GLY A 340 28.67 -12.50 18.49
C GLY A 340 27.90 -13.80 18.76
N THR A 341 27.44 -14.53 17.74
CA THR A 341 26.85 -15.86 17.96
C THR A 341 27.96 -16.88 18.29
N SER A 342 27.78 -17.61 19.38
CA SER A 342 28.78 -18.52 19.95
C SER A 342 29.11 -19.78 19.12
N SER A 343 28.54 -19.96 17.95
CA SER A 343 28.62 -21.17 17.14
C SER A 343 29.35 -21.07 15.80
N GLY A 344 30.23 -20.08 15.63
CA GLY A 344 31.07 -19.96 14.42
C GLY A 344 30.43 -19.20 13.26
N SER A 345 31.25 -18.88 12.25
CA SER A 345 30.90 -18.00 11.12
C SER A 345 29.98 -18.60 10.05
N TYR A 346 29.54 -19.87 10.18
CA TYR A 346 28.83 -20.58 9.13
C TYR A 346 27.50 -21.15 9.61
N TYR A 347 26.54 -21.27 8.68
CA TYR A 347 25.25 -21.89 8.95
C TYR A 347 25.39 -23.40 9.17
N SER A 348 24.73 -23.94 10.17
CA SER A 348 24.61 -25.38 10.41
C SER A 348 23.71 -26.05 9.37
N ALA A 349 23.76 -27.38 9.26
CA ALA A 349 22.88 -28.13 8.36
C ALA A 349 21.38 -27.87 8.68
N ALA A 350 21.02 -27.84 9.97
CA ALA A 350 19.65 -27.58 10.39
C ALA A 350 19.17 -26.18 10.00
N GLN A 351 20.03 -25.17 10.11
CA GLN A 351 19.70 -23.81 9.68
C GLN A 351 19.54 -23.71 8.16
N ILE A 352 20.40 -24.39 7.37
CA ILE A 352 20.25 -24.44 5.91
C ILE A 352 18.93 -25.09 5.52
N THR A 353 18.53 -26.20 6.17
CA THR A 353 17.21 -26.79 5.98
C THR A 353 16.10 -25.79 6.27
N SER A 354 16.14 -25.11 7.41
CA SER A 354 15.13 -24.11 7.78
C SER A 354 15.07 -22.94 6.79
N ILE A 355 16.24 -22.40 6.38
CA ILE A 355 16.31 -21.30 5.42
C ILE A 355 15.80 -21.77 4.03
N THR A 356 16.06 -23.01 3.64
CA THR A 356 15.53 -23.57 2.40
C THR A 356 14.01 -23.72 2.46
N GLU A 357 13.43 -24.12 3.62
CA GLU A 357 11.97 -24.11 3.83
C GLU A 357 11.39 -22.69 3.69
N LEU A 358 12.05 -21.67 4.24
CA LEU A 358 11.63 -20.26 4.07
C LEU A 358 11.69 -19.84 2.60
N LEU A 359 12.72 -20.26 1.87
CA LEU A 359 12.87 -20.01 0.43
C LEU A 359 11.74 -20.67 -0.37
N GLN A 360 11.48 -21.97 -0.12
CA GLN A 360 10.40 -22.70 -0.78
C GLN A 360 9.04 -22.07 -0.50
N PHE A 361 8.79 -21.65 0.75
CA PHE A 361 7.56 -20.96 1.09
C PHE A 361 7.45 -19.58 0.42
N ALA A 362 8.53 -18.80 0.39
CA ALA A 362 8.55 -17.51 -0.30
C ALA A 362 8.26 -17.67 -1.81
N LEU A 363 8.79 -18.70 -2.45
CA LEU A 363 8.47 -19.03 -3.85
C LEU A 363 7.00 -19.44 -4.01
N LEU A 364 6.47 -20.28 -3.11
CA LEU A 364 5.06 -20.71 -3.13
C LEU A 364 4.12 -19.49 -3.09
N VAL A 365 4.31 -18.58 -2.15
CA VAL A 365 3.45 -17.39 -2.00
C VAL A 365 3.62 -16.36 -3.12
N ASN A 366 4.76 -16.39 -3.83
CA ASN A 366 4.96 -15.68 -5.08
C ASN A 366 4.43 -16.48 -6.29
N GLY A 367 3.73 -17.60 -6.03
CA GLY A 367 2.95 -18.39 -6.99
C GLY A 367 3.77 -19.37 -7.81
N TYR A 368 4.90 -19.85 -7.32
CA TYR A 368 5.69 -20.92 -7.93
C TYR A 368 5.37 -22.27 -7.23
N ASN A 369 5.39 -23.36 -7.99
CA ASN A 369 5.06 -24.68 -7.47
C ASN A 369 6.32 -25.45 -7.07
N VAL A 370 6.83 -25.18 -5.89
CA VAL A 370 8.07 -25.80 -5.36
C VAL A 370 7.93 -27.28 -4.96
N GLY A 371 6.74 -27.87 -5.09
CA GLY A 371 6.42 -29.20 -4.53
C GLY A 371 6.29 -29.16 -3.02
N ALA A 372 6.93 -30.05 -2.31
CA ALA A 372 6.94 -30.06 -0.85
C ALA A 372 7.84 -28.93 -0.30
N ILE A 373 7.42 -28.35 0.82
CA ILE A 373 8.26 -27.45 1.62
C ILE A 373 8.98 -28.32 2.66
N ASP A 374 10.09 -28.94 2.23
CA ASP A 374 10.85 -29.95 2.97
C ASP A 374 12.24 -29.51 3.42
N GLY A 375 12.66 -28.30 2.99
CA GLY A 375 13.98 -27.75 3.29
C GLY A 375 15.11 -28.40 2.46
N GLU A 376 14.78 -29.20 1.44
CA GLU A 376 15.74 -29.75 0.51
C GLU A 376 15.81 -28.90 -0.77
N TYR A 377 17.00 -28.43 -1.08
CA TYR A 377 17.23 -27.67 -2.33
C TYR A 377 17.37 -28.63 -3.52
N GLY A 378 16.22 -29.05 -4.05
CA GLY A 378 16.12 -29.97 -5.18
C GLY A 378 16.06 -29.28 -6.56
N PRO A 379 15.97 -30.07 -7.65
CA PRO A 379 15.85 -29.54 -9.01
C PRO A 379 14.60 -28.67 -9.23
N ALA A 380 13.46 -28.99 -8.58
CA ALA A 380 12.23 -28.20 -8.66
C ALA A 380 12.43 -26.81 -8.04
N THR A 381 12.92 -26.74 -6.80
CA THR A 381 13.24 -25.47 -6.13
C THR A 381 14.20 -24.62 -6.96
N LYS A 382 15.21 -25.24 -7.57
CA LYS A 382 16.16 -24.55 -8.45
C LYS A 382 15.50 -23.97 -9.69
N GLN A 383 14.62 -24.75 -10.34
CA GLN A 383 13.95 -24.29 -11.56
C GLN A 383 12.98 -23.14 -11.25
N ASP A 384 12.16 -23.27 -10.20
CA ASP A 384 11.22 -22.22 -9.82
C ASP A 384 11.94 -20.94 -9.43
N LEU A 385 13.08 -21.06 -8.74
CA LEU A 385 13.91 -19.91 -8.40
C LEU A 385 14.50 -19.24 -9.65
N TYR A 386 14.98 -20.03 -10.62
CA TYR A 386 15.45 -19.54 -11.90
C TYR A 386 14.33 -18.80 -12.66
N ASP A 387 13.13 -19.38 -12.70
CA ASP A 387 11.97 -18.80 -13.38
C ASP A 387 11.48 -17.51 -12.68
N PHE A 388 11.50 -17.47 -11.35
CA PHE A 388 11.26 -16.26 -10.57
C PHE A 388 12.25 -15.16 -10.93
N GLN A 389 13.55 -15.46 -10.88
CA GLN A 389 14.62 -14.51 -11.22
C GLN A 389 14.49 -13.97 -12.66
N ALA A 390 14.23 -14.86 -13.62
CA ALA A 390 14.01 -14.48 -15.01
C ALA A 390 12.78 -13.58 -15.17
N LYS A 391 11.70 -13.86 -14.44
CA LYS A 391 10.47 -13.06 -14.45
C LYS A 391 10.68 -11.68 -13.85
N MET A 392 11.43 -11.57 -12.76
CA MET A 392 11.78 -10.30 -12.10
C MET A 392 12.91 -9.53 -12.80
N LYS A 393 13.45 -10.06 -13.92
CA LYS A 393 14.59 -9.47 -14.65
C LYS A 393 15.85 -9.24 -13.80
N ILE A 394 16.02 -10.05 -12.79
CA ILE A 394 17.30 -10.21 -12.09
C ILE A 394 18.07 -11.40 -12.69
N THR A 395 19.38 -11.49 -12.44
CA THR A 395 20.20 -12.53 -13.08
C THR A 395 19.70 -13.93 -12.73
N PRO A 396 19.24 -14.74 -13.70
CA PRO A 396 18.65 -16.05 -13.43
C PRO A 396 19.75 -17.09 -13.19
N THR A 397 20.22 -17.19 -11.96
CA THR A 397 21.26 -18.13 -11.54
C THR A 397 20.69 -19.46 -11.02
N GLY A 398 19.44 -19.45 -10.58
CA GLY A 398 18.84 -20.54 -9.83
C GLY A 398 19.45 -20.66 -8.42
N TYR A 399 20.09 -19.63 -7.88
CA TYR A 399 20.61 -19.55 -6.51
C TYR A 399 19.98 -18.36 -5.79
N ALA A 400 19.55 -18.54 -4.54
CA ALA A 400 19.03 -17.45 -3.73
C ALA A 400 20.21 -16.64 -3.17
N ASP A 401 20.55 -15.58 -3.84
CA ASP A 401 21.46 -14.53 -3.37
C ASP A 401 20.69 -13.40 -2.67
N LYS A 402 21.40 -12.41 -2.16
CA LYS A 402 20.79 -11.24 -1.48
C LYS A 402 19.74 -10.55 -2.34
N THR A 403 19.98 -10.34 -3.62
CA THR A 403 19.03 -9.68 -4.53
C THR A 403 17.77 -10.51 -4.71
N THR A 404 17.92 -11.81 -4.78
CA THR A 404 16.79 -12.76 -4.85
C THR A 404 15.96 -12.75 -3.58
N TRP A 405 16.59 -12.81 -2.40
CA TRP A 405 15.90 -12.74 -1.11
C TRP A 405 15.11 -11.44 -0.95
N LEU A 406 15.71 -10.29 -1.29
CA LEU A 406 15.03 -9.01 -1.29
C LEU A 406 13.81 -9.01 -2.21
N SER A 407 13.92 -9.56 -3.41
CA SER A 407 12.81 -9.62 -4.36
C SER A 407 11.68 -10.57 -3.95
N LEU A 408 11.99 -11.56 -3.09
CA LEU A 408 10.99 -12.48 -2.51
C LEU A 408 10.27 -11.90 -1.29
N PHE A 409 10.96 -11.13 -0.45
CA PHE A 409 10.44 -10.67 0.84
C PHE A 409 10.01 -9.21 0.87
N VAL A 410 10.45 -8.41 -0.11
CA VAL A 410 10.13 -6.99 -0.22
C VAL A 410 9.68 -6.71 -1.65
N SER A 411 8.51 -6.11 -1.83
CA SER A 411 7.95 -5.88 -3.17
C SER A 411 8.89 -5.11 -4.08
N CYS A 412 9.49 -4.03 -3.56
CA CYS A 412 10.46 -3.23 -4.31
C CYS A 412 11.80 -3.96 -4.60
N GLY A 413 12.06 -5.09 -3.96
CA GLY A 413 13.29 -5.87 -4.16
C GLY A 413 14.57 -5.13 -3.75
N ASP A 414 15.68 -5.42 -4.44
CA ASP A 414 16.94 -4.70 -4.23
C ASP A 414 16.90 -3.32 -4.90
N THR A 415 16.72 -2.28 -4.09
CA THR A 415 16.64 -0.89 -4.58
C THR A 415 17.96 -0.39 -5.21
N SER A 416 19.08 -1.08 -4.95
CA SER A 416 20.38 -0.76 -5.58
C SER A 416 20.52 -1.30 -7.01
N ARG A 417 19.58 -2.14 -7.48
CA ARG A 417 19.64 -2.70 -8.83
C ARG A 417 19.61 -1.63 -9.90
N SER A 418 20.27 -1.89 -11.03
CA SER A 418 20.20 -1.03 -12.20
C SER A 418 18.81 -1.06 -12.82
N ALA A 419 18.40 0.03 -13.46
CA ALA A 419 17.14 0.16 -14.17
C ALA A 419 17.37 0.76 -15.55
N LEU A 420 16.58 0.28 -16.53
CA LEU A 420 16.58 0.83 -17.90
C LEU A 420 15.48 1.88 -18.10
N ALA A 421 14.49 1.89 -17.22
CA ALA A 421 13.36 2.81 -17.25
C ALA A 421 13.30 3.62 -15.95
N ALA A 422 12.62 4.74 -16.03
CA ALA A 422 12.25 5.59 -14.89
C ALA A 422 10.98 6.35 -15.22
N ASP A 423 10.30 6.90 -14.22
CA ASP A 423 9.25 7.90 -14.43
C ASP A 423 9.50 9.14 -13.58
N CYS A 424 8.89 10.26 -13.95
CA CYS A 424 8.98 11.49 -13.17
C CYS A 424 7.85 12.47 -13.49
N ALA A 425 7.47 13.26 -12.49
CA ALA A 425 6.56 14.40 -12.65
C ALA A 425 7.25 15.61 -13.27
N THR A 426 8.56 15.78 -13.07
CA THR A 426 9.34 16.92 -13.51
C THR A 426 9.47 16.96 -15.04
N GLN A 427 9.19 18.13 -15.65
CA GLN A 427 9.44 18.33 -17.08
C GLN A 427 10.94 18.24 -17.41
N LEU A 428 11.26 17.55 -18.50
CA LEU A 428 12.62 17.31 -18.91
C LEU A 428 13.19 18.47 -19.76
N THR A 429 14.28 19.02 -19.28
CA THR A 429 15.18 19.86 -20.11
C THR A 429 16.22 18.99 -20.82
N ALA A 430 16.92 19.52 -21.82
CA ALA A 430 17.99 18.81 -22.47
C ALA A 430 19.09 18.33 -21.50
N ALA A 431 19.40 19.10 -20.45
CA ALA A 431 20.35 18.70 -19.41
C ALA A 431 19.85 17.53 -18.59
N LYS A 432 18.58 17.51 -18.19
CA LYS A 432 17.95 16.40 -17.44
C LYS A 432 17.85 15.14 -18.29
N ALA A 433 17.41 15.28 -19.55
CA ALA A 433 17.33 14.14 -20.47
C ALA A 433 18.72 13.52 -20.73
N LYS A 434 19.75 14.36 -20.88
CA LYS A 434 21.14 13.89 -20.98
C LYS A 434 21.57 13.15 -19.71
N THR A 435 21.25 13.66 -18.52
CA THR A 435 21.56 13.00 -17.25
C THR A 435 20.94 11.62 -17.19
N LEU A 436 19.67 11.46 -17.57
CA LEU A 436 19.00 10.16 -17.64
C LEU A 436 19.74 9.20 -18.56
N TYR A 437 20.06 9.64 -19.79
CA TYR A 437 20.76 8.80 -20.77
C TYR A 437 22.15 8.35 -20.27
N ASP A 438 22.92 9.28 -19.70
CA ASP A 438 24.28 9.04 -19.19
C ASP A 438 24.27 8.08 -17.98
N ASN A 439 23.19 8.07 -17.18
CA ASN A 439 22.99 7.13 -16.07
C ASN A 439 22.37 5.78 -16.50
N GLY A 440 22.25 5.51 -17.81
CA GLY A 440 21.85 4.21 -18.33
C GLY A 440 20.37 4.05 -18.63
N TYR A 441 19.54 5.04 -18.33
CA TYR A 441 18.13 4.99 -18.66
C TYR A 441 17.90 5.11 -20.16
N ARG A 442 16.83 4.47 -20.66
CA ARG A 442 16.44 4.46 -22.07
C ARG A 442 14.95 4.73 -22.24
N TYR A 443 14.14 4.55 -21.19
CA TYR A 443 12.70 4.71 -21.19
C TYR A 443 12.30 5.63 -20.05
N ILE A 444 11.40 6.57 -20.30
CA ILE A 444 10.96 7.52 -19.28
C ILE A 444 9.43 7.65 -19.28
N GLY A 445 8.79 7.40 -18.15
CA GLY A 445 7.36 7.61 -17.92
C GLY A 445 7.05 9.10 -17.80
N ARG A 446 6.09 9.59 -18.60
CA ARG A 446 5.66 10.97 -18.54
C ARG A 446 4.15 11.10 -18.58
N TYR A 447 3.65 12.07 -17.88
CA TYR A 447 2.22 12.26 -17.66
C TYR A 447 1.55 12.98 -18.82
N LEU A 448 0.38 12.48 -19.28
CA LEU A 448 -0.45 13.14 -20.31
C LEU A 448 -1.29 14.28 -19.74
N THR A 449 -1.48 14.34 -18.42
CA THR A 449 -2.35 15.29 -17.72
C THR A 449 -1.65 15.96 -16.55
N GLY A 450 -2.27 16.99 -15.98
CA GLY A 450 -1.73 17.75 -14.85
C GLY A 450 -0.97 19.00 -15.29
N ASN A 451 -1.28 20.16 -14.68
CA ASN A 451 -0.79 21.46 -15.13
C ASN A 451 0.75 21.58 -15.13
N SER A 452 1.42 21.02 -14.12
CA SER A 452 2.88 21.11 -13.98
C SER A 452 3.63 19.87 -14.50
N LYS A 453 2.95 18.72 -14.63
CA LYS A 453 3.58 17.45 -15.00
C LYS A 453 3.29 16.98 -16.42
N LYS A 454 2.34 17.62 -17.13
CA LYS A 454 1.94 17.25 -18.50
C LYS A 454 3.12 17.39 -19.46
N ILE A 455 3.39 16.31 -20.23
CA ILE A 455 4.38 16.33 -21.31
C ILE A 455 3.93 17.22 -22.46
N THR A 456 4.89 17.92 -23.07
CA THR A 456 4.68 18.75 -24.26
C THR A 456 5.39 18.14 -25.46
N ARG A 457 5.01 18.55 -26.68
CA ARG A 457 5.71 18.12 -27.91
C ARG A 457 7.20 18.54 -27.90
N THR A 458 7.51 19.73 -27.38
CA THR A 458 8.88 20.19 -27.23
C THR A 458 9.68 19.30 -26.29
N GLU A 459 9.10 18.91 -25.15
CA GLU A 459 9.73 17.99 -24.22
C GLU A 459 9.91 16.59 -24.84
N ALA A 460 8.90 16.08 -25.55
CA ALA A 460 9.02 14.79 -26.24
C ALA A 460 10.18 14.82 -27.27
N GLN A 461 10.37 15.92 -28.00
CA GLN A 461 11.51 16.07 -28.90
C GLN A 461 12.85 16.07 -28.14
N ILE A 462 12.94 16.75 -27.01
CA ILE A 462 14.13 16.74 -26.14
C ILE A 462 14.45 15.30 -25.68
N ILE A 463 13.42 14.52 -25.31
CA ILE A 463 13.56 13.11 -24.92
C ILE A 463 14.16 12.31 -26.09
N PHE A 464 13.62 12.44 -27.30
CA PHE A 464 14.09 11.73 -28.48
C PHE A 464 15.50 12.14 -28.90
N ASP A 465 15.82 13.44 -28.88
CA ASP A 465 17.13 13.99 -29.21
C ASP A 465 18.21 13.48 -28.23
N ALA A 466 17.85 13.19 -26.99
CA ALA A 466 18.74 12.59 -26.01
C ALA A 466 18.91 11.05 -26.22
N GLY A 467 18.22 10.43 -27.15
CA GLY A 467 18.24 8.99 -27.39
C GLY A 467 17.35 8.18 -26.44
N LEU A 468 16.42 8.85 -25.77
CA LEU A 468 15.44 8.24 -24.90
C LEU A 468 14.13 7.97 -25.65
N LYS A 469 13.29 7.12 -25.07
CA LYS A 469 11.87 6.91 -25.44
C LYS A 469 10.99 7.24 -24.24
N PHE A 470 9.72 7.55 -24.46
CA PHE A 470 8.82 7.72 -23.33
C PHE A 470 7.57 6.82 -23.42
N PHE A 471 6.98 6.53 -22.26
CA PHE A 471 5.70 5.86 -22.14
C PHE A 471 4.71 6.78 -21.40
N PRO A 472 3.47 6.92 -21.92
CA PRO A 472 2.53 7.88 -21.38
C PRO A 472 1.76 7.33 -20.18
N ILE A 473 1.69 8.13 -19.12
CA ILE A 473 0.91 7.86 -17.89
C ILE A 473 -0.30 8.80 -17.89
N TYR A 474 -1.47 8.24 -17.64
CA TYR A 474 -2.68 9.02 -17.38
C TYR A 474 -3.04 8.92 -15.90
N GLN A 475 -2.95 10.03 -15.19
CA GLN A 475 -3.33 10.15 -13.79
C GLN A 475 -3.92 11.53 -13.53
N SER A 476 -5.23 11.57 -13.23
CA SER A 476 -5.91 12.81 -12.83
C SER A 476 -5.89 12.97 -11.31
N SER A 477 -6.55 12.05 -10.59
CA SER A 477 -6.44 11.87 -9.13
C SER A 477 -6.05 10.42 -8.84
N ALA A 478 -6.99 9.46 -8.87
CA ALA A 478 -6.75 8.01 -8.85
C ALA A 478 -6.04 7.46 -7.59
N ASN A 479 -6.12 8.18 -6.46
CA ASN A 479 -5.47 7.85 -5.19
C ASN A 479 -6.44 7.59 -4.04
N TYR A 480 -7.73 7.34 -4.35
CA TYR A 480 -8.78 6.99 -3.38
C TYR A 480 -9.90 6.20 -4.07
N LEU A 481 -10.63 5.41 -3.29
CA LEU A 481 -11.59 4.40 -3.80
C LEU A 481 -12.74 5.00 -4.61
N GLU A 482 -13.35 6.08 -4.11
CA GLU A 482 -14.56 6.70 -4.69
C GLU A 482 -14.31 7.31 -6.08
N TYR A 483 -13.05 7.49 -6.46
CA TYR A 483 -12.66 7.89 -7.82
C TYR A 483 -13.04 6.83 -8.84
N PHE A 484 -12.91 5.54 -8.50
CA PHE A 484 -13.06 4.44 -9.44
C PHE A 484 -14.53 4.08 -9.65
N THR A 485 -15.17 4.81 -10.55
CA THR A 485 -16.53 4.54 -11.05
C THR A 485 -16.53 4.31 -12.55
N PRO A 486 -17.52 3.59 -13.11
CA PRO A 486 -17.63 3.43 -14.58
C PRO A 486 -17.71 4.76 -15.33
N GLN A 487 -18.39 5.77 -14.76
CA GLN A 487 -18.49 7.10 -15.40
C GLN A 487 -17.13 7.80 -15.43
N GLN A 488 -16.37 7.75 -14.34
CA GLN A 488 -15.02 8.29 -14.30
C GLN A 488 -14.10 7.60 -15.31
N GLY A 489 -14.27 6.28 -15.49
CA GLY A 489 -13.54 5.54 -16.52
C GLY A 489 -13.79 6.04 -17.93
N ALA A 490 -15.05 6.35 -18.26
CA ALA A 490 -15.39 6.94 -19.55
C ALA A 490 -14.76 8.34 -19.73
N ASP A 491 -14.89 9.20 -18.71
CA ASP A 491 -14.37 10.56 -18.75
C ASP A 491 -12.83 10.58 -18.89
N ASP A 492 -12.15 9.69 -18.18
CA ASP A 492 -10.69 9.57 -18.23
C ASP A 492 -10.20 9.03 -19.58
N ALA A 493 -10.89 8.05 -20.14
CA ALA A 493 -10.60 7.54 -21.47
C ALA A 493 -10.70 8.64 -22.53
N GLN A 494 -11.76 9.45 -22.50
CA GLN A 494 -11.95 10.57 -23.44
C GLN A 494 -10.85 11.63 -23.27
N LYS A 495 -10.51 12.00 -22.04
CA LYS A 495 -9.43 12.96 -21.76
C LYS A 495 -8.06 12.43 -22.20
N ALA A 496 -7.79 11.14 -21.95
CA ALA A 496 -6.55 10.48 -22.34
C ALA A 496 -6.43 10.43 -23.87
N LYS A 497 -7.50 10.01 -24.57
CA LYS A 497 -7.57 10.01 -26.03
C LYS A 497 -7.30 11.38 -26.62
N LYS A 498 -7.97 12.42 -26.10
CA LYS A 498 -7.76 13.80 -26.52
C LYS A 498 -6.31 14.23 -26.33
N ALA A 499 -5.75 14.03 -25.13
CA ALA A 499 -4.37 14.43 -24.82
C ALA A 499 -3.34 13.67 -25.69
N ALA A 500 -3.56 12.39 -25.95
CA ALA A 500 -2.72 11.55 -26.82
C ALA A 500 -2.74 12.03 -28.27
N THR A 501 -3.92 12.38 -28.81
CA THR A 501 -4.10 12.92 -30.16
C THR A 501 -3.45 14.30 -30.29
N GLU A 502 -3.69 15.20 -29.34
CA GLU A 502 -3.08 16.55 -29.30
C GLU A 502 -1.54 16.48 -29.22
N LEU A 503 -1.01 15.52 -28.48
CA LEU A 503 0.44 15.27 -28.41
C LEU A 503 0.96 14.66 -29.72
N GLY A 504 0.13 14.01 -30.51
CA GLY A 504 0.50 13.30 -31.73
C GLY A 504 1.11 11.94 -31.46
N LEU A 505 0.61 11.19 -30.48
CA LEU A 505 1.06 9.84 -30.21
C LEU A 505 0.80 8.91 -31.41
N PRO A 506 1.70 8.00 -31.77
CA PRO A 506 1.47 7.02 -32.81
C PRO A 506 0.40 5.98 -32.38
N GLU A 507 -0.23 5.38 -33.38
CA GLU A 507 -1.15 4.26 -33.14
C GLU A 507 -0.47 3.12 -32.37
N ASN A 508 -1.26 2.38 -31.62
CA ASN A 508 -0.83 1.29 -30.73
C ASN A 508 0.02 1.72 -29.53
N THR A 509 0.17 3.05 -29.27
CA THR A 509 0.79 3.51 -28.03
C THR A 509 -0.03 3.03 -26.82
N ILE A 510 0.65 2.48 -25.82
CA ILE A 510 0.04 2.05 -24.57
C ILE A 510 -0.04 3.24 -23.62
N ILE A 511 -1.22 3.56 -23.10
CA ILE A 511 -1.45 4.63 -22.12
C ILE A 511 -1.76 3.98 -20.77
N TYR A 512 -0.93 4.23 -19.77
CA TYR A 512 -1.07 3.62 -18.43
C TYR A 512 -1.99 4.45 -17.55
N PHE A 513 -3.20 3.94 -17.27
CA PHE A 513 -4.17 4.53 -16.35
C PHE A 513 -3.82 4.14 -14.91
N ALA A 514 -3.69 5.14 -14.03
CA ALA A 514 -3.21 4.92 -12.68
C ALA A 514 -4.30 4.41 -11.72
N VAL A 515 -3.91 3.46 -10.86
CA VAL A 515 -4.58 3.03 -9.62
C VAL A 515 -3.57 3.19 -8.50
N ASP A 516 -3.55 4.37 -7.88
CA ASP A 516 -2.48 4.82 -7.00
C ASP A 516 -2.93 4.87 -5.53
N PHE A 517 -3.48 3.76 -5.04
CA PHE A 517 -3.85 3.54 -3.64
C PHE A 517 -3.80 2.05 -3.30
N ASP A 518 -3.76 1.73 -2.01
CA ASP A 518 -3.82 0.35 -1.53
C ASP A 518 -5.23 -0.22 -1.67
N CYS A 519 -5.55 -0.77 -2.85
CA CYS A 519 -6.85 -1.35 -3.13
C CYS A 519 -6.92 -2.81 -2.67
N LEU A 520 -7.89 -3.10 -1.82
CA LEU A 520 -8.21 -4.46 -1.38
C LEU A 520 -8.89 -5.27 -2.51
N ASP A 521 -8.87 -6.59 -2.40
CA ASP A 521 -9.34 -7.48 -3.46
C ASP A 521 -10.82 -7.23 -3.85
N TYR A 522 -11.71 -7.01 -2.87
CA TYR A 522 -13.11 -6.68 -3.13
C TYR A 522 -13.29 -5.28 -3.77
N GLN A 523 -12.42 -4.32 -3.45
CA GLN A 523 -12.42 -2.98 -4.06
C GLN A 523 -11.97 -3.05 -5.52
N ILE A 524 -11.02 -3.92 -5.82
CA ILE A 524 -10.65 -4.22 -7.22
C ILE A 524 -11.87 -4.77 -7.95
N THR A 525 -12.60 -5.72 -7.36
CA THR A 525 -13.80 -6.32 -7.96
C THR A 525 -14.89 -5.28 -8.22
N ASN A 526 -15.22 -4.48 -7.22
CA ASN A 526 -16.41 -3.65 -7.22
C ASN A 526 -16.19 -2.26 -7.84
N ASN A 527 -14.96 -1.79 -7.90
CA ASN A 527 -14.62 -0.44 -8.31
C ASN A 527 -13.62 -0.40 -9.48
N VAL A 528 -12.41 -0.98 -9.31
CA VAL A 528 -11.33 -0.87 -10.30
C VAL A 528 -11.69 -1.61 -11.60
N ILE A 529 -12.20 -2.83 -11.51
CA ILE A 529 -12.60 -3.62 -12.70
C ILE A 529 -13.70 -2.92 -13.51
N PRO A 530 -14.83 -2.45 -12.94
CA PRO A 530 -15.85 -1.72 -13.68
C PRO A 530 -15.34 -0.40 -14.29
N TYR A 531 -14.42 0.29 -13.62
CA TYR A 531 -13.75 1.46 -14.18
C TYR A 531 -12.95 1.09 -15.43
N PHE A 532 -12.09 0.06 -15.36
CA PHE A 532 -11.26 -0.37 -16.49
C PHE A 532 -12.05 -1.01 -17.64
N GLU A 533 -13.15 -1.70 -17.34
CA GLU A 533 -14.08 -2.15 -18.38
C GLU A 533 -14.58 -0.96 -19.21
N ARG A 534 -14.93 0.12 -18.53
CA ARG A 534 -15.39 1.32 -19.22
C ARG A 534 -14.27 2.04 -19.98
N VAL A 535 -13.07 2.16 -19.38
CA VAL A 535 -11.88 2.70 -20.08
C VAL A 535 -11.60 1.89 -21.33
N HIS A 536 -11.60 0.55 -21.24
CA HIS A 536 -11.36 -0.35 -22.37
C HIS A 536 -12.34 -0.11 -23.52
N ASN A 537 -13.63 -0.06 -23.18
CA ASN A 537 -14.70 0.13 -24.18
C ASN A 537 -14.61 1.50 -24.87
N GLU A 538 -14.35 2.58 -24.14
CA GLU A 538 -14.20 3.93 -24.71
C GLU A 538 -12.91 4.09 -25.53
N MET A 539 -11.87 3.32 -25.23
CA MET A 539 -10.59 3.34 -25.96
C MET A 539 -10.56 2.42 -27.19
N ALA A 540 -11.54 1.54 -27.37
CA ALA A 540 -11.53 0.49 -28.41
C ALA A 540 -11.24 1.01 -29.83
N ASP A 541 -11.86 2.12 -30.22
CA ASP A 541 -11.71 2.74 -31.54
C ASP A 541 -10.71 3.91 -31.58
N SER A 542 -9.90 4.08 -30.51
CA SER A 542 -9.00 5.22 -30.39
C SER A 542 -7.68 5.09 -31.17
N GLY A 543 -7.34 3.87 -31.59
CA GLY A 543 -6.01 3.54 -32.11
C GLY A 543 -4.94 3.37 -31.00
N TYR A 544 -5.26 3.63 -29.73
CA TYR A 544 -4.38 3.46 -28.58
C TYR A 544 -4.71 2.20 -27.78
N ARG A 545 -3.77 1.73 -26.97
CA ARG A 545 -3.95 0.57 -26.09
C ARG A 545 -4.04 1.01 -24.63
N VAL A 546 -4.87 0.33 -23.86
CA VAL A 546 -5.00 0.55 -22.43
C VAL A 546 -3.87 -0.19 -21.71
N GLY A 547 -3.15 0.51 -20.84
CA GLY A 547 -2.27 -0.04 -19.80
C GLY A 547 -2.83 0.29 -18.43
N ILE A 548 -2.38 -0.43 -17.41
CA ILE A 548 -2.70 -0.15 -16.00
C ILE A 548 -1.41 0.12 -15.23
N TYR A 549 -1.39 1.18 -14.38
CA TYR A 549 -0.43 1.34 -13.29
C TYR A 549 -1.12 1.00 -11.99
N GLY A 550 -0.48 0.22 -11.12
CA GLY A 550 -1.02 -0.13 -9.81
C GLY A 550 -0.32 -1.32 -9.17
N THR A 551 -0.92 -1.88 -8.12
CA THR A 551 -0.42 -3.08 -7.44
C THR A 551 -0.42 -4.30 -8.35
N ARG A 552 0.39 -5.33 -8.03
CA ARG A 552 0.45 -6.61 -8.78
C ARG A 552 -0.95 -7.24 -8.91
N ASN A 553 -1.75 -7.23 -7.84
CA ASN A 553 -3.10 -7.80 -7.85
C ASN A 553 -4.04 -7.02 -8.80
N ALA A 554 -4.09 -5.70 -8.71
CA ALA A 554 -4.90 -4.87 -9.60
C ALA A 554 -4.49 -5.05 -11.07
N CYS A 555 -3.18 -4.98 -11.34
CA CYS A 555 -2.62 -5.18 -12.67
C CYS A 555 -2.96 -6.57 -13.23
N MET A 556 -2.76 -7.63 -12.45
CA MET A 556 -3.04 -9.00 -12.85
C MET A 556 -4.53 -9.22 -13.15
N ARG A 557 -5.42 -8.76 -12.27
CA ARG A 557 -6.86 -8.98 -12.42
C ARG A 557 -7.45 -8.23 -13.63
N VAL A 558 -7.07 -6.97 -13.81
CA VAL A 558 -7.54 -6.15 -14.93
C VAL A 558 -6.99 -6.69 -16.27
N SER A 559 -5.70 -7.07 -16.30
CA SER A 559 -5.09 -7.63 -17.52
C SER A 559 -5.62 -9.01 -17.88
N ASN A 560 -5.92 -9.88 -16.90
CA ASN A 560 -6.50 -11.21 -17.14
C ASN A 560 -7.92 -11.14 -17.72
N LEU A 561 -8.67 -10.07 -17.44
CA LEU A 561 -9.98 -9.80 -18.05
C LEU A 561 -9.86 -9.21 -19.46
N GLY A 562 -8.65 -8.87 -19.91
CA GLY A 562 -8.41 -8.26 -21.21
C GLY A 562 -8.65 -6.75 -21.26
N TYR A 563 -8.95 -6.10 -20.14
CA TYR A 563 -9.23 -4.66 -20.10
C TYR A 563 -7.95 -3.80 -20.17
N ALA A 564 -6.79 -4.36 -19.80
CA ALA A 564 -5.50 -3.74 -20.03
C ALA A 564 -4.56 -4.66 -20.82
N TYR A 565 -3.86 -4.08 -21.81
CA TYR A 565 -2.88 -4.78 -22.63
C TYR A 565 -1.54 -4.96 -21.92
N SER A 566 -1.15 -4.01 -21.08
CA SER A 566 0.14 -3.99 -20.37
C SER A 566 -0.01 -3.46 -18.95
N SER A 567 0.94 -3.84 -18.10
CA SER A 567 0.98 -3.43 -16.69
C SER A 567 2.26 -2.66 -16.37
N PHE A 568 2.11 -1.56 -15.67
CA PHE A 568 3.15 -0.83 -14.97
C PHE A 568 2.93 -1.04 -13.47
N VAL A 569 3.79 -1.81 -12.83
CA VAL A 569 3.59 -2.26 -11.44
C VAL A 569 4.22 -1.26 -10.47
N GLY A 570 3.49 -0.85 -9.45
CA GLY A 570 3.97 0.06 -8.39
C GLY A 570 4.49 -0.71 -7.17
N ASP A 571 5.59 -1.46 -7.31
CA ASP A 571 6.17 -2.30 -6.26
C ASP A 571 6.91 -1.49 -5.17
N MET A 572 7.24 -0.21 -5.42
CA MET A 572 7.85 0.68 -4.41
C MET A 572 6.94 0.92 -3.21
N SER A 573 5.64 0.83 -3.38
CA SER A 573 4.65 0.91 -2.32
C SER A 573 4.63 -0.39 -1.50
N THR A 574 5.69 -0.60 -0.70
CA THR A 574 5.91 -1.85 0.05
C THR A 574 4.85 -2.12 1.11
N GLY A 575 4.13 -1.07 1.53
CA GLY A 575 2.99 -1.17 2.42
C GLY A 575 1.70 -1.64 1.75
N PHE A 576 1.61 -1.65 0.42
CA PHE A 576 0.37 -2.02 -0.27
C PHE A 576 0.12 -3.52 -0.24
N SER A 577 -1.11 -3.90 0.16
CA SER A 577 -1.55 -5.28 0.34
C SER A 577 -1.60 -6.08 -0.97
N GLY A 578 -1.73 -5.37 -2.10
CA GLY A 578 -1.83 -5.96 -3.43
C GLY A 578 -0.49 -6.32 -4.10
N ASN A 579 0.66 -6.15 -3.46
CA ASN A 579 1.98 -6.41 -4.04
C ASN A 579 2.55 -7.77 -3.62
N LEU A 580 3.05 -7.91 -2.39
CA LEU A 580 3.56 -9.21 -1.93
C LEU A 580 2.45 -10.27 -1.84
N GLY A 581 2.80 -11.51 -2.18
CA GLY A 581 1.84 -12.61 -2.27
C GLY A 581 1.12 -12.72 -3.62
N PHE A 582 1.39 -11.78 -4.53
CA PHE A 582 0.89 -11.83 -5.90
C PHE A 582 2.03 -11.95 -6.90
N LYS A 583 1.82 -12.78 -7.92
CA LYS A 583 2.78 -12.89 -9.03
C LYS A 583 2.90 -11.58 -9.79
N MET A 584 4.10 -11.31 -10.27
CA MET A 584 4.29 -10.29 -11.30
C MET A 584 3.40 -10.62 -12.52
N PRO A 585 2.54 -9.69 -12.97
CA PRO A 585 1.65 -9.92 -14.12
C PRO A 585 2.39 -10.43 -15.34
N SER A 586 1.72 -11.25 -16.18
CA SER A 586 2.35 -11.72 -17.42
C SER A 586 2.62 -10.60 -18.43
N SER A 587 1.79 -9.55 -18.36
CA SER A 587 1.81 -8.37 -19.22
C SER A 587 2.64 -7.20 -18.67
N TRP A 588 3.46 -7.40 -17.61
CA TRP A 588 4.22 -6.30 -17.03
C TRP A 588 5.26 -5.74 -18.01
N ALA A 589 5.31 -4.45 -18.14
CA ALA A 589 6.29 -3.73 -18.93
C ALA A 589 7.28 -2.98 -18.02
N PHE A 590 6.78 -2.35 -16.99
CA PHE A 590 7.54 -1.55 -16.04
C PHE A 590 7.23 -1.99 -14.60
N ASP A 591 8.22 -1.83 -13.70
CA ASP A 591 8.16 -2.17 -12.28
C ASP A 591 8.83 -1.05 -11.49
N GLN A 592 8.03 -0.15 -10.90
CA GLN A 592 8.49 0.98 -10.11
C GLN A 592 8.93 0.52 -8.73
N PHE A 593 10.19 0.79 -8.34
CA PHE A 593 10.74 0.17 -7.13
C PHE A 593 11.47 1.12 -6.17
N VAL A 594 11.89 2.31 -6.56
CA VAL A 594 12.52 3.29 -5.65
C VAL A 594 12.61 4.68 -6.25
N THR A 595 12.31 5.69 -5.44
CA THR A 595 12.60 7.10 -5.76
C THR A 595 14.09 7.40 -5.50
N THR A 596 14.72 8.16 -6.39
CA THR A 596 16.10 8.60 -6.25
C THR A 596 16.37 9.91 -6.99
N THR A 597 17.34 10.68 -6.52
CA THR A 597 17.83 11.86 -7.22
C THR A 597 19.15 11.53 -7.94
N ILE A 598 19.25 11.90 -9.20
CA ILE A 598 20.45 11.72 -10.03
C ILE A 598 20.92 13.03 -10.66
N GLY A 599 22.20 13.08 -11.04
CA GLY A 599 22.80 14.25 -11.67
C GLY A 599 23.19 15.34 -10.68
N SER A 600 23.40 16.54 -11.19
CA SER A 600 23.73 17.72 -10.40
C SER A 600 23.43 19.02 -11.17
N GLY A 601 23.21 20.14 -10.48
CA GLY A 601 22.94 21.43 -11.08
C GLY A 601 21.74 21.40 -12.02
N ASN A 602 21.85 21.94 -13.24
CA ASN A 602 20.74 21.96 -14.20
C ASN A 602 20.31 20.57 -14.71
N GLY A 603 21.14 19.55 -14.49
CA GLY A 603 20.87 18.16 -14.84
C GLY A 603 20.32 17.34 -13.68
N GLU A 604 20.22 17.92 -12.47
CA GLU A 604 19.68 17.21 -11.30
C GLU A 604 18.18 16.92 -11.48
N ILE A 605 17.77 15.69 -11.21
CA ILE A 605 16.38 15.27 -11.34
C ILE A 605 16.07 14.15 -10.35
N GLU A 606 14.91 14.27 -9.71
CA GLU A 606 14.27 13.19 -8.95
C GLU A 606 13.45 12.34 -9.90
N ILE A 607 13.60 11.06 -9.77
CA ILE A 607 12.95 10.02 -10.60
C ILE A 607 12.53 8.85 -9.73
N ASP A 608 11.51 8.13 -10.17
CA ASP A 608 11.24 6.79 -9.73
C ASP A 608 11.90 5.80 -10.70
N LYS A 609 12.70 4.85 -10.16
CA LYS A 609 13.39 3.84 -10.97
C LYS A 609 12.43 2.73 -11.33
N ASP A 610 12.40 2.37 -12.62
CA ASP A 610 11.55 1.30 -13.13
C ASP A 610 12.38 0.15 -13.72
N GLY A 611 12.10 -1.08 -13.27
CA GLY A 611 12.49 -2.28 -13.98
C GLY A 611 11.80 -2.32 -15.35
N TYR A 612 12.45 -2.90 -16.35
CA TYR A 612 11.92 -3.00 -17.71
C TYR A 612 11.92 -4.43 -18.22
N SER A 613 10.75 -4.94 -18.59
CA SER A 613 10.63 -6.32 -19.09
C SER A 613 10.92 -6.48 -20.58
N GLY A 614 10.77 -5.41 -21.36
CA GLY A 614 10.80 -5.46 -22.83
C GLY A 614 9.41 -5.58 -23.47
N TYR A 615 8.32 -5.57 -22.68
CA TYR A 615 6.96 -5.78 -23.19
C TYR A 615 6.41 -4.55 -23.94
N ASP A 616 6.69 -3.33 -23.47
CA ASP A 616 6.28 -2.08 -24.10
C ASP A 616 7.46 -1.49 -24.91
N PRO A 617 7.32 -1.28 -26.23
CA PRO A 617 8.38 -0.66 -27.04
C PRO A 617 8.59 0.82 -26.73
N ALA A 618 7.64 1.48 -26.03
CA ALA A 618 7.56 2.91 -25.77
C ALA A 618 7.58 3.79 -27.03
N VAL A 619 7.30 5.07 -26.87
CA VAL A 619 7.21 6.04 -27.98
C VAL A 619 8.60 6.59 -28.29
N SER A 620 9.01 6.53 -29.56
CA SER A 620 10.28 7.05 -30.05
C SER A 620 10.15 8.20 -31.05
N ARG A 621 8.93 8.57 -31.42
CA ARG A 621 8.60 9.68 -32.32
C ARG A 621 7.15 10.07 -32.15
N LEU A 622 6.82 11.31 -32.48
CA LEU A 622 5.43 11.78 -32.60
C LEU A 622 5.03 11.86 -34.07
N ASN A 623 3.74 11.65 -34.34
CA ASN A 623 3.15 11.92 -35.63
C ASN A 623 3.16 13.44 -35.88
N ALA A 624 3.23 13.85 -37.14
CA ALA A 624 2.95 15.23 -37.51
C ALA A 624 1.49 15.51 -37.17
N ILE A 625 1.22 16.63 -36.47
CA ILE A 625 -0.14 17.13 -36.36
C ILE A 625 -0.39 17.87 -37.68
N SER A 626 -1.47 17.50 -38.39
CA SER A 626 -1.94 18.32 -39.49
C SER A 626 -2.24 19.72 -38.95
N SER A 627 -1.64 20.73 -39.51
CA SER A 627 -1.79 22.13 -39.07
C SER A 627 -3.15 22.72 -39.43
N GLU A 628 -4.06 21.92 -39.96
CA GLU A 628 -5.43 22.34 -40.16
C GLU A 628 -6.28 21.78 -39.00
N PRO A 629 -6.84 22.67 -38.15
CA PRO A 629 -7.84 22.22 -37.18
C PRO A 629 -9.01 21.64 -37.92
N SER A 630 -9.48 20.45 -37.49
CA SER A 630 -10.75 19.92 -37.97
C SER A 630 -11.85 20.97 -37.70
N PRO A 631 -12.83 21.12 -38.58
CA PRO A 631 -13.97 22.00 -38.30
C PRO A 631 -14.63 21.72 -36.93
N ASP A 632 -14.51 20.48 -36.42
CA ASP A 632 -15.05 20.07 -35.11
C ASP A 632 -14.20 20.48 -33.91
N ASP A 633 -12.92 20.83 -34.12
CA ASP A 633 -12.01 21.28 -33.06
C ASP A 633 -12.17 22.79 -32.70
N LEU A 634 -12.97 23.49 -33.47
CA LEU A 634 -13.24 24.94 -33.27
C LEU A 634 -14.42 25.20 -32.31
N PHE A 635 -15.11 24.15 -31.84
CA PHE A 635 -16.22 24.29 -30.91
C PHE A 635 -15.89 23.71 -29.52
N ILE A 636 -15.29 24.53 -28.65
CA ILE A 636 -15.36 24.29 -27.21
C ILE A 636 -16.62 24.96 -26.68
N GLY A 637 -17.73 24.28 -26.83
CA GLY A 637 -19.00 24.70 -26.26
C GLY A 637 -19.87 23.49 -26.00
N ASN A 638 -20.19 23.21 -24.76
CA ASN A 638 -21.27 22.29 -24.41
C ASN A 638 -22.54 22.78 -25.10
N ALA A 639 -23.10 21.93 -25.95
CA ALA A 639 -24.33 22.19 -26.72
C ALA A 639 -25.61 22.40 -25.87
N ALA A 640 -25.49 22.83 -24.64
CA ALA A 640 -26.59 22.99 -23.68
C ALA A 640 -26.52 24.25 -22.81
N SER A 641 -25.64 25.22 -23.10
CA SER A 641 -25.65 26.47 -22.32
C SER A 641 -25.65 27.70 -23.22
N ASP A 642 -26.60 28.58 -23.01
CA ASP A 642 -26.70 29.91 -23.64
C ASP A 642 -25.56 30.87 -23.18
N LYS A 643 -24.45 30.32 -22.65
CA LYS A 643 -23.36 31.08 -22.05
C LYS A 643 -22.06 30.86 -22.78
N ILE A 644 -21.37 31.95 -23.11
CA ILE A 644 -19.98 31.93 -23.57
C ILE A 644 -19.08 32.24 -22.38
N VAL A 645 -18.20 31.30 -22.06
CA VAL A 645 -17.21 31.45 -21.01
C VAL A 645 -15.85 31.67 -21.64
N GLY A 646 -15.19 32.77 -21.29
CA GLY A 646 -13.86 33.16 -21.81
C GLY A 646 -12.75 32.27 -21.20
N PRO A 647 -11.47 32.60 -21.60
CA PRO A 647 -10.32 31.95 -21.01
C PRO A 647 -10.34 32.01 -19.49
N THR A 648 -9.90 30.96 -18.83
CA THR A 648 -9.87 30.89 -17.38
C THR A 648 -8.54 31.33 -16.80
N LEU A 649 -8.58 32.07 -15.69
CA LEU A 649 -7.42 32.39 -14.87
C LEU A 649 -7.35 31.40 -13.70
N ASP A 650 -6.23 30.71 -13.58
CA ASP A 650 -6.00 29.78 -12.47
C ASP A 650 -5.39 30.53 -11.28
N ILE A 651 -6.12 30.58 -10.17
CA ILE A 651 -5.64 31.17 -8.92
C ILE A 651 -5.77 30.09 -7.84
N LEU A 652 -4.64 29.58 -7.36
CA LEU A 652 -4.56 28.56 -6.29
C LEU A 652 -5.34 27.26 -6.61
N GLY A 653 -5.32 26.81 -7.87
CA GLY A 653 -6.03 25.61 -8.30
C GLY A 653 -7.53 25.79 -8.56
N TYR A 654 -8.04 27.00 -8.47
CA TYR A 654 -9.40 27.34 -8.86
C TYR A 654 -9.39 28.08 -10.20
N GLN A 655 -10.20 27.61 -11.14
CA GLN A 655 -10.35 28.24 -12.45
C GLN A 655 -11.46 29.26 -12.41
N PHE A 656 -11.11 30.52 -12.69
CA PHE A 656 -12.07 31.62 -12.81
C PHE A 656 -12.14 32.06 -14.27
N PRO A 657 -13.32 32.07 -14.91
CA PRO A 657 -13.46 32.63 -16.25
C PRO A 657 -13.16 34.14 -16.20
N LEU A 658 -12.34 34.60 -17.12
CA LEU A 658 -12.03 36.02 -17.24
C LEU A 658 -13.27 36.81 -17.66
N PHE A 659 -14.17 36.21 -18.40
CA PHE A 659 -15.50 36.75 -18.71
C PHE A 659 -16.49 35.64 -18.99
N GLU A 660 -17.75 35.93 -18.75
CA GLU A 660 -18.90 35.08 -19.04
C GLU A 660 -20.02 35.94 -19.59
N PHE A 661 -20.53 35.60 -20.78
CA PHE A 661 -21.63 36.30 -21.43
C PHE A 661 -22.82 35.35 -21.63
N ASP A 662 -24.00 35.87 -21.38
CA ASP A 662 -25.26 35.21 -21.73
C ASP A 662 -25.82 35.88 -22.98
N ILE A 663 -25.76 35.23 -24.12
CA ILE A 663 -26.12 35.87 -25.41
C ILE A 663 -27.45 35.41 -25.97
N GLY A 664 -28.13 34.44 -25.35
CA GLY A 664 -29.46 33.97 -25.78
C GLY A 664 -29.51 33.45 -27.22
N LEU A 665 -28.38 33.10 -27.85
CA LEU A 665 -28.27 32.60 -29.22
C LEU A 665 -27.90 31.10 -29.20
N GLU A 666 -28.48 30.34 -30.09
CA GLU A 666 -28.10 28.94 -30.25
C GLU A 666 -26.70 28.83 -30.88
N SER A 667 -25.87 27.87 -30.43
CA SER A 667 -24.48 27.70 -30.89
C SER A 667 -24.33 27.50 -32.41
N LYS A 668 -25.35 27.06 -33.09
CA LYS A 668 -25.38 26.92 -34.56
C LYS A 668 -25.27 28.25 -35.31
N ASP A 669 -25.56 29.37 -34.67
CA ASP A 669 -25.56 30.72 -35.26
C ASP A 669 -24.17 31.38 -35.23
N LEU A 670 -23.19 30.79 -34.53
CA LEU A 670 -21.84 31.29 -34.40
C LEU A 670 -20.88 30.60 -35.38
N ALA A 671 -20.21 31.40 -36.24
CA ALA A 671 -19.23 30.88 -37.19
C ALA A 671 -17.79 30.98 -36.66
N LYS A 672 -17.48 32.01 -35.92
CA LYS A 672 -16.11 32.28 -35.42
C LYS A 672 -16.13 33.26 -34.27
N MET A 673 -15.35 33.02 -33.25
CA MET A 673 -15.05 33.98 -32.19
C MET A 673 -13.54 34.11 -32.05
N ASN A 674 -13.02 35.34 -32.03
CA ASN A 674 -11.62 35.65 -31.73
C ASN A 674 -11.56 36.62 -30.58
N VAL A 675 -10.67 36.37 -29.60
CA VAL A 675 -10.48 37.22 -28.44
C VAL A 675 -9.01 37.63 -28.42
N GLU A 676 -8.74 38.93 -28.54
CA GLU A 676 -7.39 39.49 -28.43
C GLU A 676 -7.29 40.34 -27.19
N TYR A 677 -6.23 40.16 -26.41
CA TYR A 677 -5.93 40.98 -25.25
C TYR A 677 -4.81 42.01 -25.61
N ASP A 678 -5.09 43.26 -25.41
CA ASP A 678 -4.11 44.35 -25.53
C ASP A 678 -3.56 44.69 -24.14
N PRO A 679 -2.35 44.26 -23.79
CA PRO A 679 -1.79 44.48 -22.46
C PRO A 679 -1.39 45.94 -22.21
N GLU A 680 -1.24 46.80 -23.24
CA GLU A 680 -0.92 48.21 -23.07
C GLU A 680 -2.17 49.03 -22.72
N LYS A 681 -3.34 48.56 -23.10
CA LYS A 681 -4.61 49.25 -22.85
C LYS A 681 -5.46 48.59 -21.78
N GLU A 682 -5.02 47.42 -21.29
CA GLU A 682 -5.82 46.56 -20.37
C GLU A 682 -7.23 46.28 -20.91
N THR A 683 -7.37 46.05 -22.21
CA THR A 683 -8.65 45.84 -22.88
C THR A 683 -8.65 44.54 -23.66
N PHE A 684 -9.83 43.92 -23.74
CA PHE A 684 -10.07 42.78 -24.61
C PHE A 684 -10.90 43.21 -25.83
N GLU A 685 -10.50 42.74 -27.00
CA GLU A 685 -11.27 42.86 -28.23
C GLU A 685 -11.86 41.48 -28.57
N VAL A 686 -13.19 41.41 -28.69
CA VAL A 686 -13.92 40.17 -29.01
C VAL A 686 -14.58 40.36 -30.36
N LEU A 687 -14.11 39.56 -31.34
CA LEU A 687 -14.68 39.51 -32.67
C LEU A 687 -15.55 38.27 -32.83
N ILE A 688 -16.85 38.46 -33.09
CA ILE A 688 -17.81 37.37 -33.25
C ILE A 688 -18.32 37.37 -34.71
N GLY A 689 -18.09 36.25 -35.39
CA GLY A 689 -18.61 36.01 -36.77
C GLY A 689 -19.82 35.06 -36.73
N PHE A 690 -20.83 35.39 -37.54
CA PHE A 690 -22.04 34.57 -37.66
C PHE A 690 -22.10 33.84 -39.01
N ASN A 691 -22.80 32.67 -39.05
CA ASN A 691 -22.86 31.79 -40.22
C ASN A 691 -23.73 32.33 -41.36
N GLU A 692 -24.65 33.28 -41.15
CA GLU A 692 -25.47 33.90 -42.19
C GLU A 692 -25.49 35.39 -42.09
N GLY A 693 -24.88 36.05 -43.12
CA GLY A 693 -25.02 37.46 -43.41
C GLY A 693 -24.15 38.40 -42.58
N SER A 694 -23.38 39.19 -43.29
CA SER A 694 -22.48 40.20 -42.74
C SER A 694 -23.18 41.19 -41.81
N PHE A 695 -23.04 41.02 -40.51
CA PHE A 695 -23.20 42.08 -39.55
C PHE A 695 -21.91 42.17 -38.71
N SER A 696 -21.14 43.24 -38.93
CA SER A 696 -20.07 43.61 -37.98
C SER A 696 -20.70 44.55 -36.94
N SER A 697 -20.81 44.12 -35.70
CA SER A 697 -20.98 45.06 -34.59
C SER A 697 -19.67 45.14 -33.80
N GLU A 698 -19.01 46.25 -33.84
CA GLU A 698 -17.97 46.60 -32.88
C GLU A 698 -18.64 46.91 -31.55
N THR A 699 -18.40 46.10 -30.55
CA THR A 699 -18.77 46.45 -29.17
C THR A 699 -17.48 46.72 -28.40
N THR A 700 -17.14 47.97 -28.23
CA THR A 700 -16.12 48.41 -27.29
C THR A 700 -16.65 48.22 -25.87
N GLY A 701 -16.16 47.20 -25.17
CA GLY A 701 -16.47 46.96 -23.77
C GLY A 701 -15.85 48.03 -22.88
N GLY A 702 -16.68 48.65 -22.06
CA GLY A 702 -16.25 49.62 -21.08
C GLY A 702 -15.44 49.00 -19.96
N SER A 703 -14.33 49.65 -19.59
CA SER A 703 -13.50 49.25 -18.45
C SER A 703 -14.26 49.37 -17.16
N THR A 704 -14.36 48.29 -16.40
CA THR A 704 -14.62 48.34 -14.96
C THR A 704 -13.31 48.31 -14.21
N LYS A 705 -12.93 49.47 -13.63
CA LYS A 705 -11.85 49.55 -12.65
C LYS A 705 -12.30 48.90 -11.35
N THR A 706 -11.58 47.94 -10.86
CA THR A 706 -11.40 47.67 -9.44
C THR A 706 -9.94 47.43 -9.14
#